data_342355d6f1a87b53b65e52aca789e5b3
#
_entry.id   342355d6f1a87b53b65e52aca789e5b3
#
_cell.length_a   1.000
_cell.length_b   1.000
_cell.length_c   1.000
_cell.angle_alpha   90.00
_cell.angle_beta   90.00
_cell.angle_gamma   90.00
#
_symmetry.space_group_name_H-M   'P 1'
#
loop_
_entity.id
_entity.type
_entity.pdbx_description
1 polymer ?
#
loop_
_entity_poly.entity_id
_entity_poly.type
_entity_poly.pdbx_seq_one_letter_code
_entity_poly.pdbx_strand_id
1 'polypeptide(L)'
;MKITLGNTLPPYPAFIEGIRRAPDRSYTLTPAQTATALKNALRYIPLELHEQLAPEFMEELRTRGRIYGYRFRPAGDLKARPIDEYRGKCVEGKAFQVMIDNNLCFDIALYPYELVTYGETGQVCQNWMQYLLIKQYLEELTPERTLVIESGHPLGLFRSRPDAPRVIITNSMMIGQFDNQHDWHIAAQMGVANYGQMTAGGWMYIGPQGIVHGTFNTLLNAGRLKLGIPQDKDLRGHLFVSSGLGGMSGAQPKAAEIAGAASIIAEVDSSRIETRYRQGWVGHVTQDLSEAFRLAKEAMERREPCSIAYHGNVVDLLEYAEREQIHIELLSDQTSCHAVYEGGYCPAGLTFDERTRLLHESPDQFRRLADASLRRHFEVIRKLVACGTYFFDYGNSFMKAIYDAGVKEISRNGVDEKDGFIWPSYVEDIMGPQLFDYGYGPFRWVCLSGKHEDLIKTDRAAMECIDVNRRGQDLDNYNWIRDAEKNRLVVGTQARILYQDAVGRMNIALRFNEMVRRGEVGPIMLGRDHHDVSGTDSPFRETSNIKDGSNVMADMAVQCFAGNCARGMSLVALHNGGGVGIGKAINGGFGMVCDGSERVDEILRSAMLWDVMGGVARRSWARNPHAMETSGAFNESHSEGYHITMPYLADDELIKKTIKEAL
;
A
#
# COMPACT_ATOMS: atom_id res chain seq x y z
N MET A 1 28.43 0.70 24.39
CA MET A 1 28.29 -0.38 23.43
C MET A 1 28.44 0.20 22.04
N LYS A 2 29.25 -0.37 21.18
CA LYS A 2 29.49 0.16 19.82
C LYS A 2 28.68 -0.69 18.84
N ILE A 3 27.62 -0.13 18.27
CA ILE A 3 26.82 -0.76 17.21
C ILE A 3 27.48 -0.39 15.88
N THR A 4 28.13 -1.36 15.25
CA THR A 4 28.86 -1.15 13.98
C THR A 4 28.88 -2.44 13.19
N LEU A 5 29.03 -2.32 11.87
CA LEU A 5 29.40 -3.45 11.05
C LEU A 5 30.82 -3.90 11.43
N GLY A 6 31.09 -5.20 11.37
CA GLY A 6 32.38 -5.75 11.78
C GLY A 6 33.53 -5.31 10.88
N ASN A 7 34.78 -5.49 11.37
CA ASN A 7 36.01 -5.13 10.65
C ASN A 7 36.44 -6.18 9.61
N THR A 8 35.66 -7.23 9.43
CA THR A 8 35.96 -8.32 8.47
C THR A 8 34.91 -8.31 7.39
N LEU A 9 35.33 -8.30 6.14
CA LEU A 9 34.42 -8.43 5.01
C LEU A 9 33.77 -9.83 5.00
N PRO A 10 32.43 -9.91 4.96
CA PRO A 10 31.77 -11.17 4.73
C PRO A 10 32.07 -11.67 3.31
N PRO A 11 32.03 -12.99 3.06
CA PRO A 11 32.05 -13.50 1.70
C PRO A 11 30.87 -12.94 0.91
N TYR A 12 31.05 -12.73 -0.40
CA TYR A 12 29.96 -12.27 -1.26
C TYR A 12 28.93 -13.41 -1.41
N PRO A 13 27.68 -13.28 -0.93
CA PRO A 13 26.71 -14.37 -1.01
C PRO A 13 26.28 -14.61 -2.47
N ALA A 14 26.08 -15.87 -2.85
CA ALA A 14 25.53 -16.19 -4.17
C ALA A 14 24.06 -15.72 -4.28
N PHE A 15 23.62 -15.32 -5.46
CA PHE A 15 22.22 -15.09 -5.75
C PHE A 15 21.52 -16.45 -5.97
N ILE A 16 20.34 -16.60 -5.41
CA ILE A 16 19.53 -17.81 -5.60
C ILE A 16 18.81 -17.69 -6.95
N GLU A 17 18.93 -18.70 -7.77
CA GLU A 17 18.25 -18.76 -9.06
C GLU A 17 16.72 -18.71 -8.91
N GLY A 18 16.04 -18.01 -9.81
CA GLY A 18 14.59 -17.83 -9.78
C GLY A 18 14.07 -16.74 -8.85
N ILE A 19 14.93 -16.15 -8.00
CA ILE A 19 14.53 -14.98 -7.18
C ILE A 19 14.62 -13.72 -8.04
N ARG A 20 13.52 -12.97 -8.06
CA ARG A 20 13.40 -11.74 -8.86
C ARG A 20 14.41 -10.68 -8.44
N ARG A 21 14.92 -9.99 -9.46
CA ARG A 21 15.83 -8.85 -9.34
C ARG A 21 15.14 -7.59 -9.88
N ALA A 22 15.36 -6.45 -9.24
CA ALA A 22 14.93 -5.18 -9.80
C ALA A 22 15.59 -4.94 -11.16
N PRO A 23 14.89 -4.28 -12.11
CA PRO A 23 15.48 -3.87 -13.37
C PRO A 23 16.73 -3.01 -13.16
N ASP A 24 17.68 -3.12 -14.08
CA ASP A 24 18.82 -2.22 -14.11
C ASP A 24 18.34 -0.79 -14.39
N ARG A 25 18.92 0.17 -13.68
CA ARG A 25 18.55 1.59 -13.80
C ARG A 25 19.74 2.36 -14.33
N SER A 26 19.43 3.40 -15.12
CA SER A 26 20.47 4.26 -15.65
C SER A 26 21.17 5.04 -14.54
N TYR A 27 22.49 5.13 -14.64
CA TYR A 27 23.32 5.99 -13.82
C TYR A 27 23.34 7.41 -14.41
N THR A 28 22.87 8.40 -13.64
CA THR A 28 22.69 9.78 -14.13
C THR A 28 23.37 10.84 -13.27
N LEU A 29 24.16 10.43 -12.26
CA LEU A 29 24.82 11.36 -11.34
C LEU A 29 26.01 12.09 -11.98
N THR A 30 26.20 13.35 -11.61
CA THR A 30 27.44 14.09 -11.89
C THR A 30 28.61 13.50 -11.08
N PRO A 31 29.89 13.80 -11.44
CA PRO A 31 31.03 13.34 -10.64
C PRO A 31 30.98 13.74 -9.16
N ALA A 32 30.46 14.94 -8.85
CA ALA A 32 30.32 15.41 -7.47
C ALA A 32 29.24 14.60 -6.71
N GLN A 33 28.11 14.33 -7.37
CA GLN A 33 27.05 13.49 -6.81
C GLN A 33 27.48 12.03 -6.64
N THR A 34 28.29 11.50 -7.58
CA THR A 34 28.89 10.17 -7.47
C THR A 34 29.79 10.06 -6.25
N ALA A 35 30.65 11.06 -6.04
CA ALA A 35 31.50 11.10 -4.84
C ALA A 35 30.66 11.15 -3.56
N THR A 36 29.53 11.86 -3.57
CA THR A 36 28.59 11.90 -2.46
C THR A 36 27.95 10.53 -2.24
N ALA A 37 27.49 9.84 -3.29
CA ALA A 37 26.91 8.50 -3.20
C ALA A 37 27.86 7.48 -2.57
N LEU A 38 29.12 7.47 -3.02
CA LEU A 38 30.15 6.59 -2.43
C LEU A 38 30.43 6.92 -0.96
N LYS A 39 30.55 8.19 -0.58
CA LYS A 39 30.72 8.60 0.80
C LYS A 39 29.53 8.19 1.66
N ASN A 40 28.31 8.32 1.14
CA ASN A 40 27.08 7.91 1.82
C ASN A 40 27.02 6.40 2.05
N ALA A 41 27.50 5.59 1.13
CA ALA A 41 27.58 4.14 1.32
C ALA A 41 28.73 3.75 2.27
N LEU A 42 29.89 4.34 2.10
CA LEU A 42 31.07 4.03 2.93
C LEU A 42 30.95 4.47 4.39
N ARG A 43 30.08 5.43 4.73
CA ARG A 43 29.91 5.90 6.12
C ARG A 43 29.47 4.82 7.11
N TYR A 44 28.92 3.70 6.63
CA TYR A 44 28.56 2.55 7.48
C TYR A 44 29.72 1.61 7.76
N ILE A 45 30.82 1.75 7.04
CA ILE A 45 31.89 0.78 6.91
C ILE A 45 33.11 1.30 7.69
N PRO A 46 33.83 0.45 8.46
CA PRO A 46 35.10 0.80 9.04
C PRO A 46 36.13 1.23 7.98
N LEU A 47 36.97 2.24 8.30
CA LEU A 47 37.87 2.87 7.34
C LEU A 47 38.83 1.90 6.65
N GLU A 48 39.27 0.87 7.37
CA GLU A 48 40.18 -0.16 6.87
C GLU A 48 39.61 -1.00 5.70
N LEU A 49 38.30 -0.98 5.52
CA LEU A 49 37.61 -1.72 4.45
C LEU A 49 37.23 -0.84 3.25
N HIS A 50 37.41 0.48 3.33
CA HIS A 50 36.99 1.41 2.28
C HIS A 50 37.69 1.16 0.94
N GLU A 51 39.00 0.86 0.95
CA GLU A 51 39.75 0.63 -0.27
C GLU A 51 39.22 -0.59 -1.08
N GLN A 52 38.75 -1.61 -0.36
CA GLN A 52 38.20 -2.81 -0.97
C GLN A 52 36.74 -2.62 -1.45
N LEU A 53 35.94 -1.85 -0.71
CA LEU A 53 34.51 -1.70 -0.97
C LEU A 53 34.16 -0.55 -1.93
N ALA A 54 34.97 0.49 -2.02
CA ALA A 54 34.67 1.61 -2.91
C ALA A 54 34.54 1.20 -4.39
N PRO A 55 35.42 0.35 -4.96
CA PRO A 55 35.24 -0.16 -6.33
C PRO A 55 33.98 -1.01 -6.48
N GLU A 56 33.64 -1.84 -5.49
CA GLU A 56 32.43 -2.69 -5.50
C GLU A 56 31.16 -1.82 -5.49
N PHE A 57 31.10 -0.82 -4.63
CA PHE A 57 29.98 0.12 -4.57
C PHE A 57 29.87 0.98 -5.83
N MET A 58 30.98 1.36 -6.44
CA MET A 58 30.96 2.06 -7.72
C MET A 58 30.38 1.19 -8.84
N GLU A 59 30.71 -0.11 -8.85
CA GLU A 59 30.16 -1.05 -9.83
C GLU A 59 28.66 -1.26 -9.62
N GLU A 60 28.17 -1.40 -8.37
CA GLU A 60 26.75 -1.45 -8.08
C GLU A 60 26.02 -0.17 -8.55
N LEU A 61 26.59 1.00 -8.28
CA LEU A 61 26.01 2.27 -8.71
C LEU A 61 25.93 2.38 -10.23
N ARG A 62 26.98 1.95 -10.93
CA ARG A 62 27.07 2.01 -12.40
C ARG A 62 26.10 1.04 -13.08
N THR A 63 25.95 -0.18 -12.54
CA THR A 63 25.15 -1.26 -13.15
C THR A 63 23.73 -1.27 -12.68
N ARG A 64 23.46 -0.84 -11.43
CA ARG A 64 22.15 -0.92 -10.80
C ARG A 64 21.49 0.46 -10.55
N GLY A 65 22.23 1.55 -10.80
CA GLY A 65 21.79 2.91 -10.50
C GLY A 65 21.68 3.24 -9.01
N ARG A 66 22.06 2.32 -8.13
CA ARG A 66 22.05 2.48 -6.67
C ARG A 66 23.07 1.57 -6.02
N ILE A 67 23.49 1.90 -4.79
CA ILE A 67 24.40 1.08 -3.99
C ILE A 67 23.54 0.31 -2.97
N TYR A 68 23.39 -0.98 -3.19
CA TYR A 68 22.64 -1.88 -2.30
C TYR A 68 23.51 -2.55 -1.25
N GLY A 69 24.84 -2.62 -1.48
CA GLY A 69 25.77 -3.32 -0.60
C GLY A 69 25.51 -4.83 -0.55
N TYR A 70 25.36 -5.47 -1.68
CA TYR A 70 24.95 -6.87 -1.79
C TYR A 70 25.84 -7.85 -1.02
N ARG A 71 27.10 -7.50 -0.77
CA ARG A 71 27.99 -8.29 0.08
C ARG A 71 27.47 -8.48 1.50
N PHE A 72 26.74 -7.50 2.01
CA PHE A 72 26.24 -7.47 3.39
C PHE A 72 24.87 -8.12 3.56
N ARG A 73 24.26 -8.61 2.49
CA ARG A 73 22.98 -9.29 2.59
C ARG A 73 23.12 -10.63 3.31
N PRO A 74 22.10 -11.10 4.02
CA PRO A 74 22.06 -12.45 4.58
C PRO A 74 22.26 -13.50 3.48
N ALA A 75 22.99 -14.56 3.79
CA ALA A 75 23.05 -15.74 2.92
C ALA A 75 21.77 -16.57 3.05
N GLY A 76 21.29 -17.10 1.94
CA GLY A 76 20.11 -17.96 1.90
C GLY A 76 18.79 -17.21 1.81
N ASP A 77 17.71 -17.90 2.12
CA ASP A 77 16.33 -17.42 2.05
C ASP A 77 15.99 -16.48 3.23
N LEU A 78 15.32 -15.38 2.90
CA LEU A 78 14.78 -14.47 3.90
C LEU A 78 13.32 -14.81 4.16
N LYS A 79 12.97 -14.99 5.44
CA LYS A 79 11.59 -15.19 5.89
C LYS A 79 11.42 -14.82 7.36
N ALA A 80 10.21 -14.44 7.73
CA ALA A 80 9.85 -14.25 9.11
C ALA A 80 9.90 -15.61 9.86
N ARG A 81 10.44 -15.59 11.06
CA ARG A 81 10.49 -16.70 11.98
C ARG A 81 9.65 -16.40 13.23
N PRO A 82 9.31 -17.41 14.05
CA PRO A 82 8.70 -17.15 15.35
C PRO A 82 9.48 -16.13 16.18
N ILE A 83 8.77 -15.24 16.90
CA ILE A 83 9.39 -14.15 17.66
C ILE A 83 10.45 -14.62 18.66
N ASP A 84 10.30 -15.84 19.20
CA ASP A 84 11.25 -16.40 20.18
C ASP A 84 12.61 -16.77 19.59
N GLU A 85 12.71 -16.87 18.26
CA GLU A 85 13.97 -17.10 17.56
C GLU A 85 14.79 -15.79 17.35
N TYR A 86 14.19 -14.63 17.61
CA TYR A 86 14.87 -13.36 17.49
C TYR A 86 15.50 -12.91 18.82
N ARG A 87 16.68 -12.32 18.72
CA ARG A 87 17.33 -11.68 19.85
C ARG A 87 16.78 -10.28 20.08
N GLY A 88 16.72 -9.84 21.32
CA GLY A 88 16.29 -8.50 21.67
C GLY A 88 16.00 -8.36 23.16
N LYS A 89 16.20 -7.15 23.68
CA LYS A 89 16.01 -6.81 25.10
C LYS A 89 14.56 -6.52 25.46
N CYS A 90 13.71 -6.23 24.46
CA CYS A 90 12.27 -6.02 24.63
C CYS A 90 11.50 -6.73 23.53
N VAL A 91 10.20 -6.97 23.76
CA VAL A 91 9.33 -7.66 22.84
C VAL A 91 9.15 -6.90 21.53
N GLU A 92 9.07 -5.57 21.59
CA GLU A 92 8.93 -4.69 20.42
C GLU A 92 10.14 -4.82 19.48
N GLY A 93 11.37 -4.85 20.03
CA GLY A 93 12.58 -5.01 19.21
C GLY A 93 12.60 -6.34 18.45
N LYS A 94 12.12 -7.42 19.05
CA LYS A 94 11.96 -8.72 18.38
C LYS A 94 10.83 -8.66 17.34
N ALA A 95 9.69 -8.07 17.70
CA ALA A 95 8.53 -7.97 16.84
C ALA A 95 8.83 -7.23 15.53
N PHE A 96 9.54 -6.11 15.60
CA PHE A 96 9.93 -5.36 14.40
C PHE A 96 10.91 -6.12 13.51
N GLN A 97 11.78 -6.95 14.08
CA GLN A 97 12.65 -7.83 13.31
C GLN A 97 11.83 -8.88 12.54
N VAL A 98 10.80 -9.48 13.16
CA VAL A 98 9.86 -10.39 12.49
C VAL A 98 9.23 -9.68 11.28
N MET A 99 8.75 -8.46 11.49
CA MET A 99 8.06 -7.70 10.44
C MET A 99 8.99 -7.28 9.29
N ILE A 100 10.22 -6.87 9.58
CA ILE A 100 11.24 -6.56 8.56
C ILE A 100 11.53 -7.79 7.69
N ASP A 101 11.77 -8.93 8.33
CA ASP A 101 12.08 -10.18 7.61
C ASP A 101 10.86 -10.68 6.81
N ASN A 102 9.63 -10.47 7.31
CA ASN A 102 8.42 -10.73 6.54
C ASN A 102 8.31 -9.84 5.29
N ASN A 103 8.60 -8.55 5.43
CA ASN A 103 8.58 -7.61 4.30
C ASN A 103 9.59 -7.96 3.20
N LEU A 104 10.66 -8.66 3.53
CA LEU A 104 11.72 -9.09 2.62
C LEU A 104 11.66 -10.59 2.27
N CYS A 105 10.64 -11.30 2.77
CA CYS A 105 10.43 -12.72 2.49
C CYS A 105 10.38 -12.98 0.98
N PHE A 106 11.10 -14.00 0.52
CA PHE A 106 11.22 -14.31 -0.91
C PHE A 106 9.89 -14.68 -1.57
N ASP A 107 8.93 -15.18 -0.78
CA ASP A 107 7.57 -15.48 -1.24
C ASP A 107 6.67 -14.24 -1.35
N ILE A 108 7.09 -13.11 -0.77
CA ILE A 108 6.28 -11.89 -0.65
C ILE A 108 6.91 -10.73 -1.42
N ALA A 109 8.20 -10.45 -1.19
CA ALA A 109 8.88 -9.27 -1.71
C ALA A 109 9.02 -9.32 -3.24
N LEU A 110 8.77 -8.18 -3.89
CA LEU A 110 8.88 -8.06 -5.34
C LEU A 110 10.33 -8.22 -5.80
N TYR A 111 11.27 -7.51 -5.14
CA TYR A 111 12.72 -7.58 -5.41
C TYR A 111 13.46 -7.65 -4.07
N PRO A 112 13.50 -8.82 -3.43
CA PRO A 112 14.03 -8.93 -2.06
C PRO A 112 15.51 -8.55 -1.96
N TYR A 113 16.30 -8.82 -2.98
CA TYR A 113 17.73 -8.46 -2.98
C TYR A 113 17.96 -6.94 -3.07
N GLU A 114 17.03 -6.19 -3.61
CA GLU A 114 17.03 -4.73 -3.68
C GLU A 114 16.18 -4.10 -2.56
N LEU A 115 15.79 -4.89 -1.55
CA LEU A 115 15.00 -4.51 -0.38
C LEU A 115 13.62 -3.92 -0.73
N VAL A 116 13.09 -4.26 -1.91
CA VAL A 116 11.81 -3.80 -2.41
C VAL A 116 10.71 -4.80 -2.07
N THR A 117 9.78 -4.37 -1.24
CA THR A 117 8.60 -5.18 -0.86
C THR A 117 7.57 -5.20 -1.99
N TYR A 118 7.16 -4.04 -2.51
CA TYR A 118 6.17 -3.92 -3.58
C TYR A 118 6.28 -2.58 -4.32
N GLY A 119 5.45 -2.39 -5.36
CA GLY A 119 5.28 -1.10 -6.06
C GLY A 119 6.52 -0.62 -6.82
N GLU A 120 7.34 -1.53 -7.33
CA GLU A 120 8.58 -1.29 -8.10
C GLU A 120 9.70 -0.63 -7.27
N THR A 121 9.38 0.21 -6.29
CA THR A 121 10.35 1.01 -5.53
C THR A 121 10.09 1.08 -4.04
N GLY A 122 9.00 0.50 -3.52
CA GLY A 122 8.67 0.53 -2.09
C GLY A 122 9.64 -0.31 -1.26
N GLN A 123 10.51 0.34 -0.48
CA GLN A 123 11.64 -0.26 0.21
C GLN A 123 11.48 -0.27 1.74
N VAL A 124 11.97 -1.34 2.35
CA VAL A 124 12.16 -1.46 3.81
C VAL A 124 13.24 -0.47 4.30
N CYS A 125 14.35 -0.40 3.60
CA CYS A 125 15.46 0.55 3.70
C CYS A 125 16.25 0.53 2.40
N GLN A 126 17.29 1.36 2.26
CA GLN A 126 17.95 1.56 0.98
C GLN A 126 19.00 0.51 0.63
N ASN A 127 19.69 -0.06 1.64
CA ASN A 127 20.80 -0.97 1.44
C ASN A 127 20.98 -1.95 2.61
N TRP A 128 21.76 -3.00 2.39
CA TRP A 128 21.98 -4.08 3.36
C TRP A 128 22.80 -3.64 4.58
N MET A 129 23.61 -2.59 4.49
CA MET A 129 24.28 -2.04 5.65
C MET A 129 23.28 -1.42 6.63
N GLN A 130 22.30 -0.68 6.12
CA GLN A 130 21.20 -0.16 6.93
C GLN A 130 20.38 -1.30 7.57
N TYR A 131 20.03 -2.32 6.80
CA TYR A 131 19.31 -3.50 7.33
C TYR A 131 20.04 -4.11 8.52
N LEU A 132 21.35 -4.39 8.39
CA LEU A 132 22.13 -4.99 9.47
C LEU A 132 22.19 -4.09 10.71
N LEU A 133 22.40 -2.79 10.52
CA LEU A 133 22.46 -1.84 11.65
C LEU A 133 21.09 -1.70 12.33
N ILE A 134 20.00 -1.62 11.55
CA ILE A 134 18.64 -1.57 12.09
C ILE A 134 18.39 -2.80 12.96
N LYS A 135 18.72 -4.00 12.47
CA LYS A 135 18.56 -5.24 13.24
C LYS A 135 19.36 -5.20 14.57
N GLN A 136 20.62 -4.75 14.54
CA GLN A 136 21.43 -4.60 15.74
C GLN A 136 20.84 -3.57 16.72
N TYR A 137 20.33 -2.43 16.23
CA TYR A 137 19.65 -1.45 17.08
C TYR A 137 18.37 -2.01 17.71
N LEU A 138 17.61 -2.81 16.97
CA LEU A 138 16.40 -3.47 17.48
C LEU A 138 16.71 -4.54 18.54
N GLU A 139 17.83 -5.24 18.42
CA GLU A 139 18.31 -6.17 19.49
C GLU A 139 18.65 -5.41 20.79
N GLU A 140 19.16 -4.19 20.67
CA GLU A 140 19.58 -3.35 21.80
C GLU A 140 18.49 -2.40 22.33
N LEU A 141 17.31 -2.40 21.69
CA LEU A 141 16.17 -1.57 22.07
C LEU A 141 15.65 -1.95 23.45
N THR A 142 15.38 -0.93 24.27
CA THR A 142 14.77 -1.08 25.61
C THR A 142 13.54 -0.19 25.74
N PRO A 143 12.70 -0.38 26.77
CA PRO A 143 11.53 0.48 27.00
C PRO A 143 11.87 1.96 27.19
N GLU A 144 13.10 2.31 27.61
CA GLU A 144 13.54 3.68 27.82
C GLU A 144 14.27 4.30 26.63
N ARG A 145 14.19 3.66 25.44
CA ARG A 145 14.85 4.13 24.22
C ARG A 145 13.93 4.13 23.05
N THR A 146 14.17 5.08 22.13
CA THR A 146 13.52 5.13 20.81
C THR A 146 14.60 5.05 19.73
N LEU A 147 14.43 4.14 18.79
CA LEU A 147 15.20 4.10 17.54
C LEU A 147 14.60 5.10 16.55
N VAL A 148 15.44 6.01 16.06
CA VAL A 148 15.06 7.00 15.05
C VAL A 148 15.66 6.62 13.71
N ILE A 149 14.82 6.57 12.67
CA ILE A 149 15.19 6.21 11.31
C ILE A 149 14.72 7.30 10.36
N GLU A 150 15.64 7.80 9.54
CA GLU A 150 15.40 8.80 8.52
C GLU A 150 15.77 8.22 7.15
N SER A 151 14.80 8.05 6.25
CA SER A 151 15.00 7.49 4.91
C SER A 151 15.87 6.20 4.91
N GLY A 152 15.57 5.28 5.82
CA GLY A 152 16.33 4.04 6.02
C GLY A 152 17.61 4.18 6.86
N HIS A 153 18.09 5.41 7.13
CA HIS A 153 19.28 5.63 7.96
C HIS A 153 18.95 5.49 9.45
N PRO A 154 19.51 4.50 10.16
CA PRO A 154 19.35 4.42 11.61
C PRO A 154 20.23 5.48 12.29
N LEU A 155 19.61 6.59 12.72
CA LEU A 155 20.31 7.70 13.36
C LEU A 155 20.79 7.35 14.76
N GLY A 156 20.13 6.42 15.45
CA GLY A 156 20.54 5.91 16.75
C GLY A 156 19.40 5.68 17.73
N LEU A 157 19.79 5.22 18.93
CA LEU A 157 18.91 5.04 20.07
C LEU A 157 18.96 6.29 20.96
N PHE A 158 17.82 6.91 21.16
CA PHE A 158 17.67 8.09 22.00
C PHE A 158 16.93 7.75 23.28
N ARG A 159 17.26 8.42 24.39
CA ARG A 159 16.55 8.26 25.65
C ARG A 159 15.08 8.62 25.47
N SER A 160 14.19 7.79 26.00
CA SER A 160 12.75 7.92 25.88
C SER A 160 12.05 7.45 27.15
N ARG A 161 10.77 7.16 27.08
CA ARG A 161 9.93 6.67 28.17
C ARG A 161 9.18 5.43 27.73
N PRO A 162 8.74 4.55 28.64
CA PRO A 162 8.00 3.33 28.29
C PRO A 162 6.69 3.57 27.53
N ASP A 163 6.05 4.71 27.72
CA ASP A 163 4.81 5.14 27.08
C ASP A 163 5.02 5.92 25.76
N ALA A 164 6.28 6.05 25.28
CA ALA A 164 6.60 6.66 23.98
C ALA A 164 6.88 5.60 22.92
N PRO A 165 6.87 5.96 21.62
CA PRO A 165 7.22 5.04 20.54
C PRO A 165 8.61 4.43 20.71
N ARG A 166 8.71 3.13 20.40
CA ARG A 166 10.01 2.42 20.34
C ARG A 166 10.76 2.72 19.06
N VAL A 167 10.03 2.99 17.96
CA VAL A 167 10.60 3.32 16.65
C VAL A 167 9.84 4.48 16.01
N ILE A 168 10.59 5.44 15.48
CA ILE A 168 10.09 6.56 14.69
C ILE A 168 10.76 6.52 13.33
N ILE A 169 9.95 6.48 12.27
CA ILE A 169 10.41 6.39 10.87
C ILE A 169 9.86 7.56 10.06
N THR A 170 10.73 8.22 9.31
CA THR A 170 10.33 9.15 8.24
C THR A 170 11.05 8.78 6.95
N ASN A 171 10.34 8.82 5.82
CA ASN A 171 10.90 8.46 4.53
C ASN A 171 10.63 9.54 3.49
N SER A 172 11.69 10.07 2.88
CA SER A 172 11.66 10.99 1.73
C SER A 172 10.77 12.22 1.94
N MET A 173 10.73 12.77 3.14
CA MET A 173 9.98 13.99 3.46
C MET A 173 10.71 15.19 2.84
N MET A 174 10.57 15.35 1.53
CA MET A 174 11.30 16.34 0.72
C MET A 174 10.71 17.74 0.92
N ILE A 175 11.56 18.75 0.87
CA ILE A 175 11.14 20.15 0.90
C ILE A 175 10.51 20.52 -0.45
N GLY A 176 9.38 21.21 -0.44
CA GLY A 176 8.49 21.44 -1.61
C GLY A 176 9.17 21.79 -2.92
N GLN A 177 10.25 22.61 -2.92
CA GLN A 177 11.00 22.93 -4.14
C GLN A 177 11.64 21.68 -4.77
N PHE A 178 11.99 20.67 -3.99
CA PHE A 178 12.64 19.43 -4.40
C PHE A 178 11.68 18.23 -4.37
N ASP A 179 10.42 18.44 -4.01
CA ASP A 179 9.44 17.38 -3.86
C ASP A 179 8.83 17.00 -5.21
N ASN A 180 9.65 16.36 -6.03
CA ASN A 180 9.30 15.85 -7.34
C ASN A 180 10.09 14.58 -7.67
N GLN A 181 9.61 13.82 -8.64
CA GLN A 181 10.17 12.53 -9.01
C GLN A 181 11.63 12.62 -9.49
N HIS A 182 12.00 13.68 -10.20
CA HIS A 182 13.35 13.87 -10.72
C HIS A 182 14.38 14.06 -9.59
N ASP A 183 14.13 15.01 -8.69
CA ASP A 183 15.05 15.29 -7.58
C ASP A 183 15.10 14.13 -6.58
N TRP A 184 13.94 13.47 -6.36
CA TRP A 184 13.90 12.24 -5.57
C TRP A 184 14.78 11.15 -6.18
N HIS A 185 14.74 10.96 -7.50
CA HIS A 185 15.54 9.93 -8.18
C HIS A 185 17.05 10.15 -8.00
N ILE A 186 17.49 11.40 -8.13
CA ILE A 186 18.88 11.79 -7.85
C ILE A 186 19.23 11.51 -6.38
N ALA A 187 18.37 11.92 -5.44
CA ALA A 187 18.58 11.67 -4.02
C ALA A 187 18.65 10.17 -3.69
N ALA A 188 17.81 9.35 -4.33
CA ALA A 188 17.82 7.90 -4.16
C ALA A 188 19.12 7.24 -4.71
N GLN A 189 19.62 7.71 -5.86
CA GLN A 189 20.91 7.25 -6.39
C GLN A 189 22.08 7.62 -5.45
N MET A 190 22.03 8.79 -4.84
CA MET A 190 23.02 9.23 -3.85
C MET A 190 22.89 8.53 -2.49
N GLY A 191 21.90 7.64 -2.30
CA GLY A 191 21.66 6.98 -1.02
C GLY A 191 21.15 7.94 0.07
N VAL A 192 20.36 8.95 -0.31
CA VAL A 192 19.76 9.95 0.60
C VAL A 192 18.29 9.67 0.87
N ALA A 193 17.52 9.31 -0.17
CA ALA A 193 16.08 9.14 -0.08
C ALA A 193 15.66 7.67 -0.16
N ASN A 194 14.75 7.25 0.73
CA ASN A 194 14.10 5.94 0.72
C ASN A 194 12.64 6.08 0.35
N TYR A 195 12.20 5.41 -0.72
CA TYR A 195 10.78 5.35 -1.04
C TYR A 195 10.07 4.36 -0.11
N GLY A 196 9.64 4.86 1.04
CA GLY A 196 9.04 4.02 2.08
C GLY A 196 7.75 3.34 1.67
N GLN A 197 7.02 3.91 0.73
CA GLN A 197 5.74 3.45 0.20
C GLN A 197 4.90 2.69 1.23
N MET A 198 4.23 3.43 2.13
CA MET A 198 3.28 2.87 3.10
C MET A 198 3.88 1.77 3.98
N THR A 199 3.29 0.57 3.97
CA THR A 199 3.69 -0.55 4.82
C THR A 199 5.04 -1.18 4.45
N ALA A 200 5.62 -0.86 3.30
CA ALA A 200 6.98 -1.29 2.98
C ALA A 200 8.01 -0.61 3.91
N GLY A 201 8.04 0.70 3.92
CA GLY A 201 8.94 1.48 4.77
C GLY A 201 8.49 1.61 6.22
N GLY A 202 7.23 1.33 6.53
CA GLY A 202 6.69 1.24 7.89
C GLY A 202 6.73 -0.17 8.47
N TRP A 203 7.24 -1.14 7.74
CA TRP A 203 7.43 -2.55 8.13
C TRP A 203 6.15 -3.28 8.56
N MET A 204 4.97 -2.85 8.06
CA MET A 204 3.67 -3.42 8.43
C MET A 204 3.02 -4.22 7.30
N TYR A 205 3.77 -4.58 6.25
CA TYR A 205 3.25 -5.41 5.17
C TYR A 205 3.03 -6.85 5.62
N ILE A 206 1.83 -7.38 5.36
CA ILE A 206 1.42 -8.72 5.77
C ILE A 206 1.28 -9.68 4.59
N GLY A 207 1.88 -9.35 3.46
CA GLY A 207 1.66 -10.05 2.21
C GLY A 207 0.44 -9.53 1.45
N PRO A 208 0.10 -10.16 0.32
CA PRO A 208 -0.92 -9.65 -0.60
C PRO A 208 -2.36 -9.74 -0.09
N GLN A 209 -2.64 -10.40 1.04
CA GLN A 209 -4.02 -10.48 1.57
C GLN A 209 -4.61 -9.11 1.95
N GLY A 210 -3.76 -8.12 2.29
CA GLY A 210 -4.22 -6.76 2.59
C GLY A 210 -4.94 -6.12 1.41
N ILE A 211 -4.33 -6.20 0.23
CA ILE A 211 -4.93 -5.65 -0.99
C ILE A 211 -6.06 -6.54 -1.52
N VAL A 212 -6.06 -7.86 -1.24
CA VAL A 212 -7.22 -8.72 -1.57
C VAL A 212 -8.45 -8.23 -0.85
N HIS A 213 -8.36 -7.92 0.45
CA HIS A 213 -9.48 -7.39 1.22
C HIS A 213 -9.93 -6.01 0.75
N GLY A 214 -8.98 -5.10 0.46
CA GLY A 214 -9.30 -3.79 -0.11
C GLY A 214 -10.04 -3.90 -1.44
N THR A 215 -9.56 -4.75 -2.35
CA THR A 215 -10.19 -4.98 -3.65
C THR A 215 -11.56 -5.66 -3.52
N PHE A 216 -11.68 -6.65 -2.63
CA PHE A 216 -12.95 -7.30 -2.31
C PHE A 216 -14.02 -6.28 -1.87
N ASN A 217 -13.69 -5.41 -0.90
CA ASN A 217 -14.59 -4.37 -0.45
C ASN A 217 -14.92 -3.35 -1.56
N THR A 218 -13.92 -2.96 -2.34
CA THR A 218 -14.12 -2.04 -3.47
C THR A 218 -15.12 -2.61 -4.48
N LEU A 219 -14.94 -3.86 -4.89
CA LEU A 219 -15.79 -4.52 -5.89
C LEU A 219 -17.22 -4.73 -5.37
N LEU A 220 -17.40 -5.21 -4.15
CA LEU A 220 -18.74 -5.38 -3.56
C LEU A 220 -19.48 -4.05 -3.48
N ASN A 221 -18.81 -2.99 -2.99
CA ASN A 221 -19.45 -1.68 -2.87
C ASN A 221 -19.68 -1.02 -4.24
N ALA A 222 -18.80 -1.22 -5.23
CA ALA A 222 -19.04 -0.79 -6.61
C ALA A 222 -20.30 -1.48 -7.20
N GLY A 223 -20.45 -2.79 -7.00
CA GLY A 223 -21.63 -3.52 -7.42
C GLY A 223 -22.90 -3.03 -6.75
N ARG A 224 -22.88 -2.79 -5.45
CA ARG A 224 -24.01 -2.23 -4.70
C ARG A 224 -24.41 -0.85 -5.22
N LEU A 225 -23.44 0.03 -5.43
CA LEU A 225 -23.68 1.40 -5.88
C LEU A 225 -24.09 1.53 -7.34
N LYS A 226 -23.52 0.74 -8.23
CA LYS A 226 -23.65 0.93 -9.68
C LYS A 226 -24.50 -0.14 -10.37
N LEU A 227 -24.55 -1.35 -9.82
CA LEU A 227 -25.33 -2.46 -10.37
C LEU A 227 -26.59 -2.78 -9.54
N GLY A 228 -26.81 -2.07 -8.42
CA GLY A 228 -27.97 -2.26 -7.56
C GLY A 228 -27.98 -3.60 -6.82
N ILE A 229 -26.84 -4.20 -6.58
CA ILE A 229 -26.74 -5.50 -5.89
C ILE A 229 -27.14 -5.33 -4.42
N PRO A 230 -28.07 -6.14 -3.89
CA PRO A 230 -28.41 -6.10 -2.47
C PRO A 230 -27.24 -6.41 -1.55
N GLN A 231 -27.28 -5.88 -0.31
CA GLN A 231 -26.21 -6.02 0.68
C GLN A 231 -25.83 -7.48 1.02
N ASP A 232 -26.82 -8.38 0.99
CA ASP A 232 -26.66 -9.80 1.28
C ASP A 232 -26.28 -10.65 0.04
N LYS A 233 -26.06 -10.01 -1.11
CA LYS A 233 -25.67 -10.66 -2.39
C LYS A 233 -24.25 -10.30 -2.78
N ASP A 234 -23.72 -11.09 -3.68
CA ASP A 234 -22.38 -10.96 -4.27
C ASP A 234 -22.45 -10.65 -5.79
N LEU A 235 -21.29 -10.62 -6.46
CA LEU A 235 -21.14 -10.23 -7.85
C LEU A 235 -21.34 -11.39 -8.85
N ARG A 236 -21.99 -12.47 -8.48
CA ARG A 236 -22.22 -13.60 -9.41
C ARG A 236 -23.05 -13.19 -10.60
N GLY A 237 -22.51 -13.49 -11.79
CA GLY A 237 -23.13 -13.12 -13.07
C GLY A 237 -22.69 -11.76 -13.61
N HIS A 238 -21.66 -11.11 -12.97
CA HIS A 238 -21.12 -9.83 -13.40
C HIS A 238 -19.63 -9.95 -13.77
N LEU A 239 -19.19 -9.10 -14.73
CA LEU A 239 -17.82 -9.07 -15.24
C LEU A 239 -17.03 -7.88 -14.66
N PHE A 240 -15.86 -8.18 -14.09
CA PHE A 240 -14.84 -7.22 -13.75
C PHE A 240 -13.62 -7.35 -14.66
N VAL A 241 -13.17 -6.26 -15.25
CA VAL A 241 -11.96 -6.24 -16.08
C VAL A 241 -10.96 -5.24 -15.50
N SER A 242 -9.67 -5.62 -15.48
CA SER A 242 -8.60 -4.76 -14.99
C SER A 242 -7.24 -5.20 -15.54
N SER A 243 -6.15 -4.59 -15.02
CA SER A 243 -4.79 -4.89 -15.44
C SER A 243 -3.83 -5.01 -14.27
N GLY A 244 -2.76 -5.75 -14.48
CA GLY A 244 -1.66 -5.96 -13.55
C GLY A 244 -1.84 -7.17 -12.63
N LEU A 245 -0.76 -7.97 -12.50
CA LEU A 245 -0.65 -9.10 -11.57
C LEU A 245 0.60 -9.03 -10.70
N GLY A 246 1.12 -7.80 -10.51
CA GLY A 246 2.30 -7.52 -9.68
C GLY A 246 2.08 -7.74 -8.18
N GLY A 247 2.88 -7.05 -7.36
CA GLY A 247 2.82 -7.18 -5.90
C GLY A 247 1.46 -6.81 -5.30
N MET A 248 0.92 -5.67 -5.70
CA MET A 248 -0.40 -5.19 -5.25
C MET A 248 -1.52 -5.66 -6.19
N SER A 249 -1.38 -5.40 -7.48
CA SER A 249 -2.41 -5.72 -8.49
C SER A 249 -2.71 -7.22 -8.62
N GLY A 250 -1.76 -8.08 -8.26
CA GLY A 250 -1.95 -9.53 -8.28
C GLY A 250 -3.03 -10.07 -7.35
N ALA A 251 -3.55 -9.24 -6.46
CA ALA A 251 -4.66 -9.58 -5.58
C ALA A 251 -6.04 -9.51 -6.27
N GLN A 252 -6.16 -8.80 -7.40
CA GLN A 252 -7.44 -8.53 -8.05
C GLN A 252 -8.21 -9.79 -8.46
N PRO A 253 -7.62 -10.81 -9.12
CA PRO A 253 -8.37 -11.99 -9.51
C PRO A 253 -8.91 -12.75 -8.31
N LYS A 254 -8.12 -12.88 -7.24
CA LYS A 254 -8.55 -13.54 -6.00
C LYS A 254 -9.68 -12.77 -5.30
N ALA A 255 -9.56 -11.46 -5.23
CA ALA A 255 -10.59 -10.60 -4.65
C ALA A 255 -11.91 -10.68 -5.44
N ALA A 256 -11.83 -10.68 -6.77
CA ALA A 256 -12.99 -10.82 -7.65
C ALA A 256 -13.70 -12.17 -7.45
N GLU A 257 -12.94 -13.28 -7.36
CA GLU A 257 -13.51 -14.60 -7.05
C GLU A 257 -14.23 -14.63 -5.69
N ILE A 258 -13.61 -14.06 -4.65
CA ILE A 258 -14.22 -14.00 -3.31
C ILE A 258 -15.49 -13.13 -3.34
N ALA A 259 -15.47 -12.05 -4.11
CA ALA A 259 -16.65 -11.21 -4.34
C ALA A 259 -17.72 -11.84 -5.24
N GLY A 260 -17.43 -13.00 -5.85
CA GLY A 260 -18.36 -13.75 -6.71
C GLY A 260 -18.28 -13.41 -8.20
N ALA A 261 -17.43 -12.47 -8.63
CA ALA A 261 -17.36 -12.00 -10.00
C ALA A 261 -16.64 -12.98 -10.95
N ALA A 262 -16.98 -12.92 -12.23
CA ALA A 262 -16.08 -13.31 -13.31
C ALA A 262 -15.10 -12.15 -13.54
N SER A 263 -13.80 -12.44 -13.72
CA SER A 263 -12.80 -11.40 -13.93
C SER A 263 -11.79 -11.75 -15.01
N ILE A 264 -11.36 -10.73 -15.78
CA ILE A 264 -10.26 -10.82 -16.73
C ILE A 264 -9.23 -9.78 -16.35
N ILE A 265 -8.01 -10.21 -16.02
CA ILE A 265 -6.90 -9.33 -15.63
C ILE A 265 -5.78 -9.48 -16.66
N ALA A 266 -5.47 -8.37 -17.36
CA ALA A 266 -4.37 -8.32 -18.32
C ALA A 266 -3.02 -8.19 -17.63
N GLU A 267 -2.04 -8.96 -18.05
CA GLU A 267 -0.64 -8.88 -17.56
C GLU A 267 0.32 -9.24 -18.71
N VAL A 268 1.36 -8.42 -18.85
CA VAL A 268 2.38 -8.61 -19.91
C VAL A 268 3.57 -9.46 -19.45
N ASP A 269 3.78 -9.58 -18.14
CA ASP A 269 4.87 -10.35 -17.54
C ASP A 269 4.39 -11.76 -17.19
N SER A 270 4.80 -12.75 -17.99
CA SER A 270 4.43 -14.15 -17.77
C SER A 270 4.85 -14.69 -16.40
N SER A 271 5.93 -14.18 -15.82
CA SER A 271 6.42 -14.61 -14.52
C SER A 271 5.49 -14.20 -13.37
N ARG A 272 4.79 -13.06 -13.53
CA ARG A 272 3.76 -12.60 -12.58
C ARG A 272 2.52 -13.48 -12.68
N ILE A 273 2.09 -13.81 -13.90
CA ILE A 273 0.97 -14.74 -14.15
C ILE A 273 1.25 -16.10 -13.52
N GLU A 274 2.42 -16.68 -13.79
CA GLU A 274 2.85 -17.96 -13.23
C GLU A 274 2.82 -17.95 -11.70
N THR A 275 3.32 -16.88 -11.09
CA THR A 275 3.32 -16.72 -9.62
C THR A 275 1.90 -16.78 -9.07
N ARG A 276 0.95 -16.04 -9.65
CA ARG A 276 -0.45 -16.00 -9.18
C ARG A 276 -1.20 -17.30 -9.46
N TYR A 277 -0.91 -17.94 -10.58
CA TYR A 277 -1.47 -19.24 -10.91
C TYR A 277 -1.02 -20.32 -9.93
N ARG A 278 0.29 -20.40 -9.60
CA ARG A 278 0.80 -21.34 -8.59
C ARG A 278 0.25 -21.08 -7.19
N GLN A 279 -0.02 -19.84 -6.84
CA GLN A 279 -0.67 -19.48 -5.57
C GLN A 279 -2.17 -19.85 -5.54
N GLY A 280 -2.75 -20.28 -6.67
CA GLY A 280 -4.19 -20.53 -6.78
C GLY A 280 -5.03 -19.25 -6.71
N TRP A 281 -4.47 -18.12 -7.14
CA TRP A 281 -5.13 -16.81 -7.15
C TRP A 281 -5.68 -16.45 -8.53
N VAL A 282 -5.28 -17.19 -9.55
CA VAL A 282 -5.79 -17.15 -10.91
C VAL A 282 -6.22 -18.56 -11.29
N GLY A 283 -7.45 -18.72 -11.78
CA GLY A 283 -8.01 -20.02 -12.17
C GLY A 283 -7.65 -20.43 -13.60
N HIS A 284 -7.60 -19.46 -14.51
CA HIS A 284 -7.35 -19.70 -15.94
C HIS A 284 -6.29 -18.74 -16.49
N VAL A 285 -5.50 -19.21 -17.44
CA VAL A 285 -4.49 -18.41 -18.15
C VAL A 285 -4.67 -18.62 -19.65
N THR A 286 -4.74 -17.53 -20.41
CA THR A 286 -4.82 -17.57 -21.88
C THR A 286 -4.10 -16.38 -22.51
N GLN A 287 -3.69 -16.53 -23.78
CA GLN A 287 -3.19 -15.46 -24.66
C GLN A 287 -4.23 -15.10 -25.73
N ASP A 288 -5.34 -15.82 -25.79
CA ASP A 288 -6.39 -15.62 -26.77
C ASP A 288 -7.52 -14.76 -26.17
N LEU A 289 -7.76 -13.61 -26.79
CA LEU A 289 -8.79 -12.65 -26.37
C LEU A 289 -10.18 -13.24 -26.43
N SER A 290 -10.49 -14.00 -27.50
CA SER A 290 -11.79 -14.61 -27.67
C SER A 290 -12.06 -15.69 -26.62
N GLU A 291 -11.03 -16.45 -26.25
CA GLU A 291 -11.11 -17.45 -25.19
C GLU A 291 -11.32 -16.81 -23.83
N ALA A 292 -10.59 -15.72 -23.52
CA ALA A 292 -10.74 -15.01 -22.25
C ALA A 292 -12.19 -14.57 -22.03
N PHE A 293 -12.79 -13.92 -23.02
CA PHE A 293 -14.19 -13.47 -22.93
C PHE A 293 -15.20 -14.62 -22.98
N ARG A 294 -14.92 -15.69 -23.71
CA ARG A 294 -15.76 -16.89 -23.71
C ARG A 294 -15.83 -17.54 -22.34
N LEU A 295 -14.68 -17.74 -21.67
CA LEU A 295 -14.60 -18.29 -20.31
C LEU A 295 -15.36 -17.42 -19.31
N ALA A 296 -15.16 -16.11 -19.37
CA ALA A 296 -15.88 -15.17 -18.51
C ALA A 296 -17.40 -15.24 -18.72
N LYS A 297 -17.86 -15.23 -19.97
CA LYS A 297 -19.29 -15.34 -20.32
C LYS A 297 -19.92 -16.63 -19.79
N GLU A 298 -19.27 -17.78 -20.00
CA GLU A 298 -19.74 -19.07 -19.50
C GLU A 298 -19.85 -19.09 -17.96
N ALA A 299 -18.88 -18.48 -17.24
CA ALA A 299 -18.92 -18.37 -15.79
C ALA A 299 -20.07 -17.46 -15.33
N MET A 300 -20.28 -16.32 -16.00
CA MET A 300 -21.40 -15.41 -15.72
C MET A 300 -22.76 -16.09 -15.90
N GLU A 301 -22.95 -16.83 -17.01
CA GLU A 301 -24.18 -17.59 -17.29
C GLU A 301 -24.46 -18.67 -16.24
N ARG A 302 -23.41 -19.34 -15.73
CA ARG A 302 -23.52 -20.32 -14.65
C ARG A 302 -23.60 -19.67 -13.25
N ARG A 303 -23.42 -18.33 -13.15
CA ARG A 303 -23.33 -17.59 -11.90
C ARG A 303 -22.24 -18.15 -10.98
N GLU A 304 -21.09 -18.51 -11.53
CA GLU A 304 -19.92 -19.01 -10.84
C GLU A 304 -18.81 -17.99 -10.88
N PRO A 305 -18.06 -17.78 -9.76
CA PRO A 305 -16.88 -16.93 -9.79
C PRO A 305 -15.80 -17.56 -10.68
N CYS A 306 -15.06 -16.71 -11.41
CA CYS A 306 -13.99 -17.15 -12.29
C CYS A 306 -12.93 -16.08 -12.41
N SER A 307 -11.64 -16.45 -12.32
CA SER A 307 -10.54 -15.53 -12.55
C SER A 307 -9.69 -15.98 -13.73
N ILE A 308 -9.48 -15.04 -14.67
CA ILE A 308 -8.77 -15.27 -15.92
C ILE A 308 -7.62 -14.27 -16.01
N ALA A 309 -6.38 -14.75 -16.13
CA ALA A 309 -5.25 -13.94 -16.53
C ALA A 309 -5.15 -13.95 -18.07
N TYR A 310 -5.27 -12.79 -18.67
CA TYR A 310 -4.95 -12.61 -20.08
C TYR A 310 -3.46 -12.20 -20.19
N HIS A 311 -2.64 -13.06 -20.79
CA HIS A 311 -1.23 -12.75 -21.04
C HIS A 311 -1.12 -11.85 -22.26
N GLY A 312 -1.20 -10.55 -22.07
CA GLY A 312 -1.16 -9.54 -23.09
C GLY A 312 -1.39 -8.13 -22.54
N ASN A 313 -1.43 -7.16 -23.46
CA ASN A 313 -1.61 -5.76 -23.10
C ASN A 313 -3.09 -5.44 -22.84
N VAL A 314 -3.37 -4.64 -21.81
CA VAL A 314 -4.72 -4.23 -21.44
C VAL A 314 -5.40 -3.40 -22.55
N VAL A 315 -4.66 -2.58 -23.28
CA VAL A 315 -5.21 -1.78 -24.38
C VAL A 315 -5.79 -2.70 -25.46
N ASP A 316 -5.07 -3.76 -25.82
CA ASP A 316 -5.54 -4.74 -26.82
C ASP A 316 -6.79 -5.49 -26.31
N LEU A 317 -6.84 -5.83 -25.03
CA LEU A 317 -8.00 -6.45 -24.38
C LEU A 317 -9.25 -5.56 -24.47
N LEU A 318 -9.09 -4.27 -24.15
CA LEU A 318 -10.20 -3.33 -24.15
C LEU A 318 -10.65 -2.96 -25.58
N GLU A 319 -9.73 -2.79 -26.52
CA GLU A 319 -10.05 -2.57 -27.94
C GLU A 319 -10.76 -3.79 -28.56
N TYR A 320 -10.42 -5.00 -28.12
CA TYR A 320 -11.16 -6.20 -28.52
C TYR A 320 -12.60 -6.17 -28.00
N ALA A 321 -12.79 -5.85 -26.72
CA ALA A 321 -14.13 -5.76 -26.14
C ALA A 321 -14.99 -4.69 -26.83
N GLU A 322 -14.40 -3.51 -27.12
CA GLU A 322 -15.10 -2.43 -27.86
C GLU A 322 -15.50 -2.87 -29.27
N ARG A 323 -14.59 -3.48 -30.02
CA ARG A 323 -14.86 -3.94 -31.38
C ARG A 323 -15.92 -5.03 -31.44
N GLU A 324 -15.87 -6.01 -30.51
CA GLU A 324 -16.85 -7.11 -30.44
C GLU A 324 -18.13 -6.73 -29.68
N GLN A 325 -18.25 -5.48 -29.23
CA GLN A 325 -19.41 -4.95 -28.49
C GLN A 325 -19.69 -5.74 -27.18
N ILE A 326 -18.65 -6.21 -26.51
CA ILE A 326 -18.78 -6.93 -25.24
C ILE A 326 -18.98 -5.92 -24.12
N HIS A 327 -20.07 -6.05 -23.38
CA HIS A 327 -20.34 -5.19 -22.22
C HIS A 327 -19.50 -5.61 -21.02
N ILE A 328 -18.78 -4.65 -20.46
CA ILE A 328 -18.02 -4.77 -19.21
C ILE A 328 -18.74 -3.94 -18.16
N GLU A 329 -19.24 -4.55 -17.08
CA GLU A 329 -19.96 -3.80 -16.04
C GLU A 329 -19.02 -2.97 -15.18
N LEU A 330 -17.93 -3.57 -14.68
CA LEU A 330 -16.94 -2.93 -13.81
C LEU A 330 -15.57 -2.97 -14.47
N LEU A 331 -14.96 -1.81 -14.65
CA LEU A 331 -13.64 -1.66 -15.26
C LEU A 331 -12.72 -0.83 -14.35
N SER A 332 -11.49 -1.29 -14.20
CA SER A 332 -10.46 -0.53 -13.49
C SER A 332 -9.09 -0.69 -14.14
N ASP A 333 -8.09 0.03 -13.66
CA ASP A 333 -6.68 -0.16 -14.00
C ASP A 333 -5.82 -0.13 -12.74
N GLN A 334 -4.93 -1.09 -12.61
CA GLN A 334 -3.98 -1.16 -11.49
C GLN A 334 -2.54 -1.37 -11.96
N THR A 335 -2.21 -0.90 -13.16
CA THR A 335 -0.82 -0.77 -13.58
C THR A 335 -0.08 0.25 -12.72
N SER A 336 1.26 0.12 -12.62
CA SER A 336 2.06 1.00 -11.74
C SER A 336 2.31 2.37 -12.39
N CYS A 337 1.24 3.10 -12.70
CA CYS A 337 1.31 4.40 -13.39
C CYS A 337 1.92 5.53 -12.55
N HIS A 338 2.17 5.32 -11.26
CA HIS A 338 3.00 6.21 -10.44
C HIS A 338 4.48 6.20 -10.86
N ALA A 339 4.89 5.19 -11.63
CA ALA A 339 6.24 4.99 -12.16
C ALA A 339 6.23 4.62 -13.65
N VAL A 340 5.42 5.30 -14.46
CA VAL A 340 5.21 5.02 -15.90
C VAL A 340 6.53 4.84 -16.63
N TYR A 341 7.41 5.83 -16.51
CA TYR A 341 8.65 5.92 -17.27
C TYR A 341 9.83 5.15 -16.63
N GLU A 342 9.58 4.49 -15.53
CA GLU A 342 10.50 3.59 -14.84
C GLU A 342 10.15 2.11 -15.07
N GLY A 343 9.25 1.84 -16.02
CA GLY A 343 8.81 0.51 -16.38
C GLY A 343 7.51 0.06 -15.69
N GLY A 344 6.82 0.95 -15.02
CA GLY A 344 5.52 0.66 -14.40
C GLY A 344 4.37 0.48 -15.37
N TYR A 345 4.52 0.93 -16.62
CA TYR A 345 3.56 0.77 -17.71
C TYR A 345 4.24 0.13 -18.93
N CYS A 346 3.58 -0.82 -19.57
CA CYS A 346 4.07 -1.43 -20.81
C CYS A 346 3.30 -0.84 -22.00
N PRO A 347 3.99 -0.15 -22.94
CA PRO A 347 3.35 0.36 -24.15
C PRO A 347 2.70 -0.76 -24.97
N ALA A 348 1.50 -0.50 -25.50
CA ALA A 348 0.83 -1.43 -26.39
C ALA A 348 1.69 -1.70 -27.65
N GLY A 349 1.70 -2.96 -28.09
CA GLY A 349 2.51 -3.42 -29.20
C GLY A 349 3.95 -3.84 -28.82
N LEU A 350 4.32 -3.77 -27.54
CA LEU A 350 5.59 -4.30 -27.04
C LEU A 350 5.35 -5.49 -26.11
N THR A 351 6.22 -6.50 -26.22
CA THR A 351 6.34 -7.55 -25.22
C THR A 351 7.01 -7.01 -23.96
N PHE A 352 6.92 -7.74 -22.86
CA PHE A 352 7.59 -7.37 -21.59
C PHE A 352 9.12 -7.24 -21.78
N ASP A 353 9.73 -8.14 -22.54
CA ASP A 353 11.20 -8.13 -22.78
C ASP A 353 11.62 -6.97 -23.68
N GLU A 354 10.85 -6.68 -24.74
CA GLU A 354 11.08 -5.52 -25.61
C GLU A 354 10.94 -4.23 -24.85
N ARG A 355 9.92 -4.10 -24.00
CA ARG A 355 9.73 -2.95 -23.11
C ARG A 355 10.94 -2.76 -22.18
N THR A 356 11.40 -3.84 -21.55
CA THR A 356 12.54 -3.80 -20.63
C THR A 356 13.82 -3.39 -21.31
N ARG A 357 14.09 -3.94 -22.49
CA ARG A 357 15.23 -3.57 -23.32
C ARG A 357 15.16 -2.10 -23.75
N LEU A 358 14.00 -1.67 -24.26
CA LEU A 358 13.82 -0.29 -24.75
C LEU A 358 13.96 0.75 -23.63
N LEU A 359 13.46 0.43 -22.45
CA LEU A 359 13.60 1.27 -21.26
C LEU A 359 15.08 1.54 -20.92
N HIS A 360 15.94 0.52 -21.07
CA HIS A 360 17.37 0.63 -20.83
C HIS A 360 18.13 1.32 -21.98
N GLU A 361 17.87 0.92 -23.22
CA GLU A 361 18.63 1.34 -24.39
C GLU A 361 18.20 2.72 -24.94
N SER A 362 16.92 3.07 -24.82
CA SER A 362 16.33 4.27 -25.40
C SER A 362 15.19 4.83 -24.55
N PRO A 363 15.46 5.39 -23.35
CA PRO A 363 14.43 5.90 -22.43
C PRO A 363 13.48 6.92 -23.05
N ASP A 364 13.99 7.80 -23.93
CA ASP A 364 13.17 8.79 -24.62
C ASP A 364 12.20 8.19 -25.64
N GLN A 365 12.61 7.12 -26.32
CA GLN A 365 11.72 6.38 -27.22
C GLN A 365 10.66 5.62 -26.41
N PHE A 366 11.07 5.00 -25.30
CA PHE A 366 10.15 4.35 -24.39
C PHE A 366 9.06 5.33 -23.89
N ARG A 367 9.48 6.54 -23.45
CA ARG A 367 8.54 7.59 -23.02
C ARG A 367 7.51 7.94 -24.10
N ARG A 368 7.96 8.17 -25.33
CA ARG A 368 7.04 8.49 -26.45
C ARG A 368 6.01 7.39 -26.72
N LEU A 369 6.45 6.11 -26.65
CA LEU A 369 5.55 4.98 -26.85
C LEU A 369 4.57 4.81 -25.68
N ALA A 370 5.04 5.02 -24.44
CA ALA A 370 4.17 5.00 -23.26
C ALA A 370 3.08 6.07 -23.34
N ASP A 371 3.44 7.31 -23.70
CA ASP A 371 2.47 8.41 -23.86
C ASP A 371 1.47 8.12 -24.97
N ALA A 372 1.92 7.57 -26.11
CA ALA A 372 1.03 7.18 -27.20
C ALA A 372 0.06 6.06 -26.78
N SER A 373 0.55 5.09 -26.02
CA SER A 373 -0.28 3.99 -25.50
C SER A 373 -1.27 4.46 -24.45
N LEU A 374 -0.88 5.37 -23.53
CA LEU A 374 -1.79 5.97 -22.55
C LEU A 374 -2.93 6.74 -23.23
N ARG A 375 -2.66 7.46 -24.32
CA ARG A 375 -3.70 8.13 -25.11
C ARG A 375 -4.67 7.13 -25.74
N ARG A 376 -4.19 6.00 -26.32
CA ARG A 376 -5.05 4.91 -26.82
C ARG A 376 -5.87 4.31 -25.70
N HIS A 377 -5.27 4.06 -24.55
CA HIS A 377 -5.94 3.50 -23.37
C HIS A 377 -7.10 4.40 -22.90
N PHE A 378 -6.85 5.70 -22.82
CA PHE A 378 -7.91 6.68 -22.53
C PHE A 378 -9.06 6.60 -23.52
N GLU A 379 -8.78 6.59 -24.83
CA GLU A 379 -9.82 6.60 -25.86
C GLU A 379 -10.70 5.35 -25.83
N VAL A 380 -10.14 4.17 -25.60
CA VAL A 380 -10.93 2.94 -25.50
C VAL A 380 -11.79 2.94 -24.24
N ILE A 381 -11.26 3.36 -23.09
CA ILE A 381 -12.06 3.48 -21.86
C ILE A 381 -13.21 4.47 -22.07
N ARG A 382 -12.95 5.62 -22.69
CA ARG A 382 -13.97 6.64 -22.98
C ARG A 382 -15.13 6.08 -23.78
N LYS A 383 -14.85 5.24 -24.79
CA LYS A 383 -15.87 4.56 -25.60
C LYS A 383 -16.66 3.54 -24.78
N LEU A 384 -15.98 2.71 -23.98
CA LEU A 384 -16.64 1.71 -23.13
C LEU A 384 -17.53 2.39 -22.05
N VAL A 385 -17.06 3.46 -21.43
CA VAL A 385 -17.86 4.25 -20.49
C VAL A 385 -19.09 4.86 -21.16
N ALA A 386 -18.98 5.34 -22.39
CA ALA A 386 -20.12 5.83 -23.17
C ALA A 386 -21.16 4.73 -23.46
N CYS A 387 -20.75 3.43 -23.45
CA CYS A 387 -21.61 2.26 -23.58
C CYS A 387 -22.12 1.69 -22.23
N GLY A 388 -21.91 2.40 -21.11
CA GLY A 388 -22.45 2.03 -19.81
C GLY A 388 -21.48 1.31 -18.87
N THR A 389 -20.22 1.12 -19.24
CA THR A 389 -19.17 0.59 -18.34
C THR A 389 -18.91 1.57 -17.21
N TYR A 390 -18.90 1.10 -15.97
CA TYR A 390 -18.42 1.90 -14.84
C TYR A 390 -16.90 1.73 -14.68
N PHE A 391 -16.18 2.81 -14.97
CA PHE A 391 -14.72 2.88 -14.76
C PHE A 391 -14.39 3.64 -13.48
N PHE A 392 -13.44 3.11 -12.72
CA PHE A 392 -12.80 3.80 -11.59
C PHE A 392 -11.28 3.54 -11.59
N ASP A 393 -10.48 4.58 -11.33
CA ASP A 393 -9.03 4.44 -11.14
C ASP A 393 -8.76 3.75 -9.80
N TYR A 394 -7.97 2.68 -9.82
CA TYR A 394 -7.61 1.96 -8.59
C TYR A 394 -6.48 2.63 -7.79
N GLY A 395 -6.09 3.84 -8.14
CA GLY A 395 -5.25 4.69 -7.31
C GLY A 395 -3.74 4.52 -7.50
N ASN A 396 -3.31 4.04 -8.66
CA ASN A 396 -1.89 4.02 -9.05
C ASN A 396 -1.52 5.16 -10.01
N SER A 397 -2.25 6.26 -9.95
CA SER A 397 -2.03 7.47 -10.76
C SER A 397 -2.29 7.31 -12.26
N PHE A 398 -3.17 6.40 -12.66
CA PHE A 398 -3.51 6.17 -14.07
C PHE A 398 -4.06 7.45 -14.75
N MET A 399 -5.05 8.10 -14.16
CA MET A 399 -5.63 9.33 -14.71
C MET A 399 -4.62 10.48 -14.77
N LYS A 400 -3.77 10.61 -13.75
CA LYS A 400 -2.68 11.61 -13.75
C LYS A 400 -1.65 11.32 -14.85
N ALA A 401 -1.32 10.05 -15.08
CA ALA A 401 -0.41 9.64 -16.15
C ALA A 401 -0.98 9.96 -17.53
N ILE A 402 -2.28 9.77 -17.76
CA ILE A 402 -2.98 10.16 -18.98
C ILE A 402 -2.91 11.68 -19.17
N TYR A 403 -3.17 12.46 -18.13
CA TYR A 403 -3.05 13.92 -18.17
C TYR A 403 -1.63 14.36 -18.54
N ASP A 404 -0.61 13.74 -17.93
CA ASP A 404 0.80 14.01 -18.21
C ASP A 404 1.22 13.59 -19.62
N ALA A 405 0.59 12.56 -20.19
CA ALA A 405 0.76 12.15 -21.58
C ALA A 405 0.10 13.10 -22.60
N GLY A 406 -0.50 14.21 -22.12
CA GLY A 406 -1.04 15.30 -22.93
C GLY A 406 -2.55 15.30 -23.14
N VAL A 407 -3.30 14.37 -22.55
CA VAL A 407 -4.77 14.29 -22.65
C VAL A 407 -5.39 15.21 -21.59
N LYS A 408 -5.57 16.49 -21.89
CA LYS A 408 -6.09 17.47 -20.94
C LYS A 408 -7.58 17.30 -20.63
N GLU A 409 -8.34 16.75 -21.56
CA GLU A 409 -9.77 16.44 -21.41
C GLU A 409 -10.08 15.38 -20.34
N ILE A 410 -9.10 14.66 -19.80
CA ILE A 410 -9.31 13.80 -18.63
C ILE A 410 -9.51 14.61 -17.34
N SER A 411 -9.03 15.84 -17.25
CA SER A 411 -9.33 16.73 -16.13
C SER A 411 -10.75 17.29 -16.24
N ARG A 412 -11.44 17.51 -15.10
CA ARG A 412 -12.82 17.99 -15.06
C ARG A 412 -12.98 19.38 -15.69
N ASN A 413 -12.00 20.25 -15.49
CA ASN A 413 -12.03 21.61 -16.05
C ASN A 413 -11.35 21.72 -17.43
N GLY A 414 -10.77 20.63 -17.96
CA GLY A 414 -10.05 20.60 -19.24
C GLY A 414 -8.72 21.38 -19.27
N VAL A 415 -8.29 21.94 -18.15
CA VAL A 415 -7.11 22.82 -18.04
C VAL A 415 -6.03 22.23 -17.14
N ASP A 416 -6.39 21.90 -15.89
CA ASP A 416 -5.48 21.35 -14.90
C ASP A 416 -6.17 20.25 -14.07
N GLU A 417 -5.38 19.56 -13.23
CA GLU A 417 -5.86 18.46 -12.40
C GLU A 417 -6.40 18.86 -11.03
N LYS A 418 -6.48 20.15 -10.71
CA LYS A 418 -6.84 20.64 -9.36
C LYS A 418 -8.26 20.28 -8.95
N ASP A 419 -9.18 20.28 -9.92
CA ASP A 419 -10.59 19.89 -9.70
C ASP A 419 -10.81 18.37 -9.84
N GLY A 420 -9.73 17.59 -10.00
CA GLY A 420 -9.78 16.15 -10.23
C GLY A 420 -10.06 15.77 -11.68
N PHE A 421 -10.47 14.53 -11.88
CA PHE A 421 -10.61 13.90 -13.20
C PHE A 421 -12.07 13.57 -13.52
N ILE A 422 -12.37 13.38 -14.82
CA ILE A 422 -13.73 13.06 -15.30
C ILE A 422 -14.23 11.71 -14.79
N TRP A 423 -13.31 10.77 -14.50
CA TRP A 423 -13.64 9.50 -13.86
C TRP A 423 -13.21 9.56 -12.40
N PRO A 424 -13.91 8.85 -11.50
CA PRO A 424 -13.55 8.83 -10.09
C PRO A 424 -12.36 7.92 -9.82
N SER A 425 -11.62 8.19 -8.75
CA SER A 425 -10.84 7.16 -8.09
C SER A 425 -11.76 6.23 -7.29
N TYR A 426 -11.29 5.01 -7.01
CA TYR A 426 -12.06 4.07 -6.17
C TYR A 426 -12.39 4.63 -4.77
N VAL A 427 -11.57 5.56 -4.26
CA VAL A 427 -11.86 6.23 -2.98
C VAL A 427 -12.92 7.32 -3.16
N GLU A 428 -12.88 8.07 -4.26
CA GLU A 428 -13.80 9.21 -4.48
C GLU A 428 -15.26 8.80 -4.45
N ASP A 429 -15.61 7.74 -5.18
CA ASP A 429 -17.00 7.28 -5.33
C ASP A 429 -17.36 6.11 -4.39
N ILE A 430 -16.40 5.24 -4.08
CA ILE A 430 -16.70 3.95 -3.45
C ILE A 430 -16.21 3.96 -1.99
N MET A 431 -14.89 3.88 -1.77
CA MET A 431 -14.36 3.65 -0.43
C MET A 431 -14.53 4.85 0.50
N GLY A 432 -14.42 6.07 -0.01
CA GLY A 432 -14.61 7.29 0.76
C GLY A 432 -16.01 7.36 1.38
N PRO A 433 -17.06 7.47 0.55
CA PRO A 433 -18.44 7.61 1.04
C PRO A 433 -18.98 6.37 1.76
N GLN A 434 -18.59 5.15 1.36
CA GLN A 434 -19.17 3.93 1.88
C GLN A 434 -18.42 3.38 3.11
N LEU A 435 -17.13 3.70 3.26
CA LEU A 435 -16.29 3.15 4.32
C LEU A 435 -15.57 4.24 5.13
N PHE A 436 -14.74 5.07 4.51
CA PHE A 436 -13.87 6.01 5.25
C PHE A 436 -14.66 7.08 5.99
N ASP A 437 -15.74 7.59 5.43
CA ASP A 437 -16.62 8.57 6.09
C ASP A 437 -17.29 7.97 7.34
N TYR A 438 -17.46 6.65 7.38
CA TYR A 438 -17.94 5.91 8.56
C TYR A 438 -16.80 5.41 9.48
N GLY A 439 -15.55 5.72 9.18
CA GLY A 439 -14.41 5.30 9.95
C GLY A 439 -13.93 3.88 9.66
N TYR A 440 -14.53 3.15 8.71
CA TYR A 440 -14.05 1.83 8.32
C TYR A 440 -12.82 1.94 7.44
N GLY A 441 -11.75 1.31 7.87
CA GLY A 441 -10.49 1.26 7.12
C GLY A 441 -9.65 0.04 7.50
N PRO A 442 -8.54 -0.19 6.79
CA PRO A 442 -7.73 -1.40 6.93
C PRO A 442 -7.08 -1.50 8.31
N PHE A 443 -7.46 -2.51 9.05
CA PHE A 443 -6.91 -2.90 10.34
C PHE A 443 -6.38 -4.33 10.24
N ARG A 444 -5.17 -4.56 10.71
CA ARG A 444 -4.50 -5.85 10.56
C ARG A 444 -3.79 -6.29 11.82
N TRP A 445 -3.60 -7.60 11.94
CA TRP A 445 -2.80 -8.20 13.01
C TRP A 445 -1.92 -9.33 12.50
N VAL A 446 -0.83 -9.56 13.21
CA VAL A 446 0.15 -10.62 12.97
C VAL A 446 0.37 -11.38 14.26
N CYS A 447 0.18 -12.70 14.22
CA CYS A 447 0.53 -13.61 15.32
C CYS A 447 2.04 -13.85 15.29
N LEU A 448 2.78 -13.15 16.17
CA LEU A 448 4.24 -13.15 16.17
C LEU A 448 4.86 -14.50 16.59
N SER A 449 4.06 -15.38 17.20
CA SER A 449 4.46 -16.77 17.46
C SER A 449 4.70 -17.58 16.18
N GLY A 450 4.20 -17.11 15.02
CA GLY A 450 4.23 -17.86 13.77
C GLY A 450 3.31 -19.09 13.74
N LYS A 451 2.52 -19.34 14.81
CA LYS A 451 1.64 -20.50 14.94
C LYS A 451 0.30 -20.25 14.27
N HIS A 452 -0.11 -21.16 13.41
CA HIS A 452 -1.42 -21.10 12.75
C HIS A 452 -2.59 -21.17 13.75
N GLU A 453 -2.44 -21.93 14.84
CA GLU A 453 -3.44 -22.03 15.89
C GLU A 453 -3.73 -20.67 16.56
N ASP A 454 -2.72 -19.80 16.70
CA ASP A 454 -2.89 -18.47 17.26
C ASP A 454 -3.70 -17.59 16.30
N LEU A 455 -3.48 -17.73 14.98
CA LEU A 455 -4.29 -17.02 13.98
C LEU A 455 -5.76 -17.44 14.04
N ILE A 456 -6.05 -18.76 14.10
CA ILE A 456 -7.43 -19.26 14.23
C ILE A 456 -8.11 -18.76 15.51
N LYS A 457 -7.39 -18.70 16.64
CA LYS A 457 -7.93 -18.15 17.89
C LYS A 457 -8.22 -16.66 17.77
N THR A 458 -7.32 -15.88 17.17
CA THR A 458 -7.51 -14.45 16.98
C THR A 458 -8.62 -14.14 15.97
N ASP A 459 -8.74 -14.91 14.88
CA ASP A 459 -9.85 -14.82 13.93
C ASP A 459 -11.20 -15.01 14.64
N ARG A 460 -11.30 -16.03 15.50
CA ARG A 460 -12.51 -16.31 16.27
C ARG A 460 -12.85 -15.17 17.25
N ALA A 461 -11.83 -14.70 17.97
CA ALA A 461 -12.01 -13.57 18.91
C ALA A 461 -12.39 -12.28 18.19
N ALA A 462 -11.87 -12.01 16.99
CA ALA A 462 -12.28 -10.87 16.19
C ALA A 462 -13.76 -10.98 15.74
N MET A 463 -14.20 -12.16 15.28
CA MET A 463 -15.60 -12.40 14.92
C MET A 463 -16.56 -12.18 16.11
N GLU A 464 -16.17 -12.58 17.34
CA GLU A 464 -16.94 -12.35 18.55
C GLU A 464 -17.11 -10.85 18.88
N CYS A 465 -16.20 -9.99 18.44
CA CYS A 465 -16.26 -8.54 18.62
C CYS A 465 -17.10 -7.82 17.54
N ILE A 466 -17.54 -8.50 16.49
CA ILE A 466 -18.25 -7.89 15.35
C ILE A 466 -19.77 -8.08 15.51
N ASP A 467 -20.52 -6.98 15.59
CA ASP A 467 -21.99 -7.02 15.50
C ASP A 467 -22.40 -6.96 14.02
N VAL A 468 -22.75 -8.11 13.47
CA VAL A 468 -23.14 -8.28 12.06
C VAL A 468 -24.42 -7.53 11.65
N ASN A 469 -25.20 -7.06 12.65
CA ASN A 469 -26.46 -6.34 12.40
C ASN A 469 -26.29 -4.82 12.43
N ARG A 470 -25.11 -4.32 12.83
CA ARG A 470 -24.87 -2.89 12.98
C ARG A 470 -24.78 -2.18 11.62
N ARG A 471 -23.99 -2.75 10.70
CA ARG A 471 -23.77 -2.20 9.34
C ARG A 471 -23.38 -3.31 8.37
N GLY A 472 -23.67 -3.13 7.08
CA GLY A 472 -23.33 -4.13 6.06
C GLY A 472 -21.84 -4.46 6.00
N GLN A 473 -20.95 -3.49 6.28
CA GLN A 473 -19.52 -3.74 6.35
C GLN A 473 -19.12 -4.70 7.49
N ASP A 474 -19.83 -4.69 8.61
CA ASP A 474 -19.58 -5.64 9.69
C ASP A 474 -19.94 -7.08 9.28
N LEU A 475 -21.02 -7.25 8.52
CA LEU A 475 -21.37 -8.55 7.93
C LEU A 475 -20.30 -9.02 6.92
N ASP A 476 -19.82 -8.12 6.07
CA ASP A 476 -18.76 -8.42 5.12
C ASP A 476 -17.46 -8.83 5.83
N ASN A 477 -17.08 -8.13 6.89
CA ASN A 477 -15.92 -8.44 7.74
C ASN A 477 -16.05 -9.82 8.39
N TYR A 478 -17.23 -10.12 8.96
CA TYR A 478 -17.50 -11.42 9.58
C TYR A 478 -17.37 -12.57 8.56
N ASN A 479 -17.99 -12.43 7.39
CA ASN A 479 -17.93 -13.41 6.31
C ASN A 479 -16.49 -13.58 5.80
N TRP A 480 -15.75 -12.49 5.67
CA TRP A 480 -14.34 -12.49 5.25
C TRP A 480 -13.46 -13.34 6.17
N ILE A 481 -13.57 -13.14 7.50
CA ILE A 481 -12.79 -13.91 8.47
C ILE A 481 -13.27 -15.36 8.50
N ARG A 482 -14.57 -15.62 8.54
CA ARG A 482 -15.15 -16.97 8.53
C ARG A 482 -14.62 -17.82 7.38
N ASP A 483 -14.51 -17.23 6.20
CA ASP A 483 -14.14 -17.94 4.98
C ASP A 483 -12.63 -17.84 4.65
N ALA A 484 -11.82 -17.22 5.53
CA ALA A 484 -10.42 -16.93 5.29
C ALA A 484 -9.55 -18.18 5.02
N GLU A 485 -9.77 -19.26 5.77
CA GLU A 485 -9.07 -20.52 5.56
C GLU A 485 -9.41 -21.16 4.21
N LYS A 486 -10.67 -21.18 3.84
CA LYS A 486 -11.13 -21.64 2.52
C LYS A 486 -10.47 -20.84 1.40
N ASN A 487 -10.31 -19.54 1.61
CA ASN A 487 -9.74 -18.63 0.63
C ASN A 487 -8.21 -18.64 0.58
N ARG A 488 -7.53 -19.34 1.51
CA ARG A 488 -6.07 -19.48 1.56
C ARG A 488 -5.34 -18.12 1.47
N LEU A 489 -5.72 -17.19 2.36
CA LEU A 489 -5.28 -15.80 2.28
C LEU A 489 -3.88 -15.56 2.84
N VAL A 490 -3.38 -16.44 3.71
CA VAL A 490 -2.06 -16.28 4.34
C VAL A 490 -0.95 -16.54 3.33
N VAL A 491 -0.07 -15.55 3.16
CA VAL A 491 1.20 -15.67 2.44
C VAL A 491 2.27 -14.99 3.31
N GLY A 492 3.32 -15.72 3.66
CA GLY A 492 4.32 -15.28 4.61
C GLY A 492 3.91 -15.57 6.05
N THR A 493 3.91 -14.58 6.93
CA THR A 493 3.59 -14.75 8.35
C THR A 493 2.09 -14.95 8.61
N GLN A 494 1.75 -15.48 9.78
CA GLN A 494 0.36 -15.70 10.23
C GLN A 494 -0.31 -14.35 10.53
N ALA A 495 -1.08 -13.86 9.57
CA ALA A 495 -1.67 -12.53 9.62
C ALA A 495 -3.11 -12.49 9.09
N ARG A 496 -3.87 -11.48 9.52
CA ARG A 496 -5.21 -11.18 9.04
C ARG A 496 -5.42 -9.68 8.90
N ILE A 497 -6.40 -9.31 8.08
CA ILE A 497 -6.88 -7.94 7.89
C ILE A 497 -8.40 -7.93 7.82
N LEU A 498 -9.00 -6.82 8.25
CA LEU A 498 -10.38 -6.44 7.95
C LEU A 498 -10.51 -4.92 7.88
N TYR A 499 -11.59 -4.42 7.29
CA TYR A 499 -11.93 -3.00 7.32
C TYR A 499 -12.84 -2.72 8.52
N GLN A 500 -12.29 -2.15 9.59
CA GLN A 500 -13.01 -1.93 10.84
C GLN A 500 -12.96 -0.46 11.26
N ASP A 501 -14.03 -0.01 11.92
CA ASP A 501 -14.14 1.34 12.46
C ASP A 501 -13.36 1.52 13.79
N ALA A 502 -13.35 2.75 14.30
CA ALA A 502 -12.58 3.12 15.49
C ALA A 502 -12.87 2.24 16.71
N VAL A 503 -14.14 2.08 17.04
CA VAL A 503 -14.58 1.32 18.23
C VAL A 503 -14.35 -0.17 18.04
N GLY A 504 -14.63 -0.70 16.85
CA GLY A 504 -14.37 -2.08 16.53
C GLY A 504 -12.88 -2.43 16.58
N ARG A 505 -12.00 -1.57 16.05
CA ARG A 505 -10.53 -1.74 16.18
C ARG A 505 -10.09 -1.78 17.65
N MET A 506 -10.58 -0.86 18.46
CA MET A 506 -10.27 -0.79 19.89
C MET A 506 -10.71 -2.08 20.61
N ASN A 507 -11.93 -2.53 20.39
CA ASN A 507 -12.47 -3.71 21.05
C ASN A 507 -11.70 -4.99 20.67
N ILE A 508 -11.42 -5.18 19.38
CA ILE A 508 -10.62 -6.32 18.90
C ILE A 508 -9.20 -6.26 19.47
N ALA A 509 -8.57 -5.09 19.45
CA ALA A 509 -7.20 -4.91 19.98
C ALA A 509 -7.10 -5.21 21.48
N LEU A 510 -8.06 -4.72 22.28
CA LEU A 510 -8.14 -5.00 23.71
C LEU A 510 -8.36 -6.48 23.99
N ARG A 511 -9.24 -7.13 23.22
CA ARG A 511 -9.46 -8.58 23.32
C ARG A 511 -8.18 -9.38 23.01
N PHE A 512 -7.43 -8.96 21.98
CA PHE A 512 -6.15 -9.60 21.67
C PHE A 512 -5.12 -9.41 22.78
N ASN A 513 -5.01 -8.19 23.34
CA ASN A 513 -4.08 -7.95 24.44
C ASN A 513 -4.44 -8.76 25.70
N GLU A 514 -5.73 -8.95 25.97
CA GLU A 514 -6.21 -9.84 27.04
C GLU A 514 -5.83 -11.31 26.79
N MET A 515 -5.96 -11.80 25.55
CA MET A 515 -5.57 -13.17 25.18
C MET A 515 -4.07 -13.39 25.37
N VAL A 516 -3.25 -12.41 25.03
CA VAL A 516 -1.79 -12.45 25.28
C VAL A 516 -1.52 -12.49 26.79
N ARG A 517 -2.18 -11.65 27.59
CA ARG A 517 -2.08 -11.61 29.07
C ARG A 517 -2.41 -12.95 29.71
N ARG A 518 -3.40 -13.64 29.18
CA ARG A 518 -3.82 -14.97 29.65
C ARG A 518 -2.97 -16.11 29.12
N GLY A 519 -2.00 -15.83 28.23
CA GLY A 519 -1.17 -16.86 27.59
C GLY A 519 -1.94 -17.76 26.60
N GLU A 520 -3.11 -17.33 26.12
CA GLU A 520 -3.91 -18.06 25.13
C GLU A 520 -3.25 -18.04 23.74
N VAL A 521 -2.51 -16.96 23.44
CA VAL A 521 -1.72 -16.73 22.22
C VAL A 521 -0.41 -16.04 22.56
N GLY A 522 0.57 -16.11 21.64
CA GLY A 522 1.80 -15.32 21.75
C GLY A 522 1.56 -13.82 21.48
N PRO A 523 2.61 -12.96 21.60
CA PRO A 523 2.49 -11.55 21.30
C PRO A 523 1.92 -11.28 19.90
N ILE A 524 1.15 -10.20 19.77
CA ILE A 524 0.48 -9.83 18.51
C ILE A 524 0.97 -8.46 18.07
N MET A 525 1.31 -8.31 16.78
CA MET A 525 1.54 -7.02 16.15
C MET A 525 0.23 -6.54 15.53
N LEU A 526 -0.23 -5.36 15.95
CA LEU A 526 -1.30 -4.64 15.29
C LEU A 526 -0.73 -3.59 14.35
N GLY A 527 -1.43 -3.29 13.27
CA GLY A 527 -1.11 -2.23 12.35
C GLY A 527 -2.30 -1.90 11.46
N ARG A 528 -2.07 -1.06 10.50
CA ARG A 528 -3.00 -0.79 9.43
C ARG A 528 -2.26 -0.56 8.12
N ASP A 529 -2.98 -0.55 7.02
CA ASP A 529 -2.45 0.03 5.81
C ASP A 529 -2.31 1.55 6.01
N HIS A 530 -1.28 2.16 5.44
CA HIS A 530 -1.16 3.62 5.50
C HIS A 530 -2.22 4.32 4.63
N HIS A 531 -2.76 3.62 3.63
CA HIS A 531 -4.01 3.91 2.95
C HIS A 531 -5.19 3.68 3.92
N ASP A 532 -5.63 4.70 4.62
CA ASP A 532 -6.65 4.60 5.66
C ASP A 532 -7.40 5.92 5.85
N VAL A 533 -8.37 5.93 6.74
CA VAL A 533 -9.26 7.05 7.06
C VAL A 533 -8.49 8.33 7.41
N SER A 534 -7.44 8.23 8.25
CA SER A 534 -6.61 9.36 8.70
C SER A 534 -5.18 9.30 8.15
N GLY A 535 -4.80 8.21 7.53
CA GLY A 535 -3.39 7.90 7.28
C GLY A 535 -2.80 8.59 6.07
N THR A 536 -3.59 9.01 5.10
CA THR A 536 -3.09 9.52 3.83
C THR A 536 -3.82 10.78 3.39
N ASP A 537 -3.05 11.83 3.13
CA ASP A 537 -3.46 12.97 2.32
C ASP A 537 -2.97 12.76 0.90
N SER A 538 -3.91 12.58 -0.03
CA SER A 538 -3.65 12.47 -1.47
C SER A 538 -4.84 12.98 -2.27
N PRO A 539 -4.73 14.10 -2.99
CA PRO A 539 -5.84 14.64 -3.78
C PRO A 539 -6.26 13.72 -4.94
N PHE A 540 -5.38 12.79 -5.32
CA PHE A 540 -5.63 11.86 -6.42
C PHE A 540 -6.21 10.51 -5.96
N ARG A 541 -6.29 10.26 -4.63
CA ARG A 541 -6.78 8.99 -4.10
C ARG A 541 -7.55 9.16 -2.79
N GLU A 542 -6.88 9.14 -1.61
CA GLU A 542 -7.54 9.02 -0.30
C GLU A 542 -8.34 10.26 0.10
N THR A 543 -7.95 11.43 -0.36
CA THR A 543 -8.66 12.69 -0.10
C THR A 543 -9.37 13.26 -1.34
N SER A 544 -9.53 12.44 -2.38
CA SER A 544 -10.24 12.85 -3.62
C SER A 544 -11.74 13.12 -3.39
N ASN A 545 -12.35 12.57 -2.35
CA ASN A 545 -13.74 12.86 -1.96
C ASN A 545 -13.88 14.07 -1.01
N ILE A 546 -12.81 14.77 -0.67
CA ILE A 546 -12.83 16.02 0.08
C ILE A 546 -12.94 17.18 -0.91
N LYS A 547 -14.06 17.92 -0.86
CA LYS A 547 -14.42 18.91 -1.89
C LYS A 547 -14.46 20.36 -1.38
N ASP A 548 -13.89 20.64 -0.23
CA ASP A 548 -13.82 21.99 0.35
C ASP A 548 -12.55 22.76 -0.04
N GLY A 549 -11.73 22.20 -0.92
CA GLY A 549 -10.46 22.78 -1.37
C GLY A 549 -9.26 22.43 -0.49
N SER A 550 -9.47 21.74 0.64
CA SER A 550 -8.39 21.34 1.55
C SER A 550 -7.70 20.03 1.16
N ASN A 551 -8.17 19.36 0.13
CA ASN A 551 -7.61 18.08 -0.35
C ASN A 551 -6.14 18.14 -0.79
N VAL A 552 -5.59 19.34 -0.99
CA VAL A 552 -4.17 19.57 -1.33
C VAL A 552 -3.27 19.71 -0.09
N MET A 553 -3.85 19.70 1.11
CA MET A 553 -3.12 19.84 2.38
C MET A 553 -2.73 18.46 2.92
N ALA A 554 -1.54 18.37 3.53
CA ALA A 554 -1.03 17.14 4.15
C ALA A 554 -1.16 17.15 5.68
N ASP A 555 -2.00 18.01 6.23
CA ASP A 555 -2.11 18.22 7.69
C ASP A 555 -2.66 16.98 8.41
N MET A 556 -3.61 16.27 7.79
CA MET A 556 -4.24 15.10 8.41
C MET A 556 -3.22 13.97 8.66
N ALA A 557 -2.41 13.62 7.68
CA ALA A 557 -1.39 12.57 7.81
C ALA A 557 -0.33 12.94 8.84
N VAL A 558 0.09 14.21 8.87
CA VAL A 558 1.07 14.73 9.86
C VAL A 558 0.48 14.73 11.27
N GLN A 559 -0.77 15.17 11.44
CA GLN A 559 -1.47 15.14 12.73
C GLN A 559 -1.70 13.72 13.21
N CYS A 560 -2.09 12.80 12.31
CA CYS A 560 -2.24 11.38 12.62
C CYS A 560 -0.92 10.79 13.16
N PHE A 561 0.20 11.04 12.47
CA PHE A 561 1.54 10.64 12.90
C PHE A 561 1.91 11.21 14.28
N ALA A 562 1.75 12.53 14.47
CA ALA A 562 2.06 13.19 15.73
C ALA A 562 1.19 12.67 16.90
N GLY A 563 -0.10 12.47 16.64
CA GLY A 563 -1.02 11.97 17.65
C GLY A 563 -0.80 10.51 18.02
N ASN A 564 -0.38 9.68 17.07
CA ASN A 564 0.05 8.30 17.33
C ASN A 564 1.34 8.26 18.17
N CYS A 565 2.31 9.18 17.90
CA CYS A 565 3.47 9.38 18.76
C CYS A 565 3.06 9.73 20.20
N ALA A 566 2.18 10.73 20.34
CA ALA A 566 1.75 11.23 21.65
C ALA A 566 1.00 10.18 22.47
N ARG A 567 0.41 9.19 21.84
CA ARG A 567 -0.36 8.10 22.48
C ARG A 567 0.42 6.80 22.67
N GLY A 568 1.71 6.80 22.32
CA GLY A 568 2.60 5.68 22.64
C GLY A 568 2.45 4.45 21.73
N MET A 569 2.00 4.59 20.47
CA MET A 569 2.10 3.51 19.49
C MET A 569 3.53 2.99 19.40
N SER A 570 3.74 1.69 19.34
CA SER A 570 5.08 1.08 19.42
C SER A 570 6.01 1.51 18.28
N LEU A 571 5.46 1.66 17.07
CA LEU A 571 6.13 2.21 15.90
C LEU A 571 5.23 3.25 15.25
N VAL A 572 5.81 4.35 14.82
CA VAL A 572 5.11 5.37 14.01
C VAL A 572 5.93 5.69 12.77
N ALA A 573 5.24 5.86 11.64
CA ALA A 573 5.88 6.11 10.36
C ALA A 573 5.15 7.19 9.56
N LEU A 574 5.95 8.01 8.85
CA LEU A 574 5.46 9.02 7.91
C LEU A 574 6.28 8.94 6.62
N HIS A 575 5.59 8.93 5.48
CA HIS A 575 6.22 8.73 4.17
C HIS A 575 5.70 9.74 3.15
N ASN A 576 6.58 10.10 2.22
CA ASN A 576 6.21 10.79 0.99
C ASN A 576 5.87 9.76 -0.11
N GLY A 577 4.89 10.07 -0.92
CA GLY A 577 4.60 9.42 -2.19
C GLY A 577 3.50 8.35 -2.13
N GLY A 578 3.46 7.49 -1.13
CA GLY A 578 2.49 6.40 -1.06
C GLY A 578 2.40 5.60 -2.37
N GLY A 579 1.21 5.11 -2.73
CA GLY A 579 0.97 4.40 -3.99
C GLY A 579 0.78 5.31 -5.20
N VAL A 580 0.72 6.63 -5.01
CA VAL A 580 0.45 7.63 -6.07
C VAL A 580 1.70 8.36 -6.57
N GLY A 581 2.84 8.24 -5.88
CA GLY A 581 4.12 8.81 -6.30
C GLY A 581 4.61 9.98 -5.44
N ILE A 582 5.90 10.25 -5.53
CA ILE A 582 6.59 11.34 -4.81
C ILE A 582 5.95 12.69 -5.16
N GLY A 583 5.73 13.53 -4.14
CA GLY A 583 5.11 14.85 -4.27
C GLY A 583 3.58 14.83 -4.48
N LYS A 584 2.95 13.63 -4.46
CA LYS A 584 1.52 13.46 -4.72
C LYS A 584 0.73 12.94 -3.53
N ALA A 585 1.41 12.55 -2.46
CA ALA A 585 0.79 12.10 -1.22
C ALA A 585 1.76 12.21 -0.05
N ILE A 586 1.21 12.43 1.14
CA ILE A 586 1.87 12.16 2.42
C ILE A 586 1.04 11.11 3.14
N ASN A 587 1.68 10.08 3.65
CA ASN A 587 0.97 8.97 4.30
C ASN A 587 1.71 8.51 5.55
N GLY A 588 0.95 8.06 6.54
CA GLY A 588 1.47 7.62 7.82
C GLY A 588 0.71 6.42 8.37
N GLY A 589 1.37 5.72 9.27
CA GLY A 589 0.82 4.57 9.93
C GLY A 589 1.55 4.22 11.21
N PHE A 590 1.12 3.14 11.82
CA PHE A 590 1.65 2.66 13.09
C PHE A 590 1.85 1.15 13.10
N GLY A 591 2.68 0.69 14.03
CA GLY A 591 2.70 -0.68 14.54
C GLY A 591 2.51 -0.64 16.06
N MET A 592 1.68 -1.54 16.60
CA MET A 592 1.43 -1.65 18.04
C MET A 592 1.60 -3.09 18.49
N VAL A 593 2.49 -3.32 19.43
CA VAL A 593 2.72 -4.65 20.01
C VAL A 593 1.79 -4.86 21.20
N CYS A 594 0.92 -5.85 21.12
CA CYS A 594 0.17 -6.38 22.25
C CYS A 594 1.07 -7.36 23.00
N ASP A 595 1.51 -6.95 24.18
CA ASP A 595 2.40 -7.72 25.07
C ASP A 595 1.67 -8.29 26.30
N GLY A 596 0.34 -8.03 26.41
CA GLY A 596 -0.49 -8.44 27.53
C GLY A 596 -0.49 -7.45 28.70
N SER A 597 0.26 -6.35 28.66
CA SER A 597 0.34 -5.40 29.77
C SER A 597 -0.87 -4.47 29.85
N GLU A 598 -1.18 -3.96 31.05
CA GLU A 598 -2.22 -2.92 31.26
C GLU A 598 -1.84 -1.60 30.57
N ARG A 599 -0.54 -1.27 30.51
CA ARG A 599 -0.04 -0.12 29.75
C ARG A 599 -0.51 -0.16 28.30
N VAL A 600 -0.48 -1.31 27.67
CA VAL A 600 -0.96 -1.48 26.27
C VAL A 600 -2.47 -1.29 26.20
N ASP A 601 -3.26 -1.75 27.17
CA ASP A 601 -4.70 -1.49 27.20
C ASP A 601 -5.01 0.02 27.23
N GLU A 602 -4.28 0.81 28.03
CA GLU A 602 -4.45 2.27 28.10
C GLU A 602 -4.12 2.95 26.78
N ILE A 603 -3.03 2.54 26.11
CA ILE A 603 -2.66 3.02 24.78
C ILE A 603 -3.77 2.69 23.77
N LEU A 604 -4.23 1.45 23.73
CA LEU A 604 -5.24 0.98 22.77
C LEU A 604 -6.56 1.75 22.89
N ARG A 605 -7.02 2.05 24.12
CA ARG A 605 -8.26 2.82 24.37
C ARG A 605 -8.21 4.23 23.77
N SER A 606 -7.07 4.86 23.75
CA SER A 606 -6.90 6.22 23.23
C SER A 606 -6.45 6.21 21.76
N ALA A 607 -5.44 5.44 21.43
CA ALA A 607 -4.77 5.53 20.14
C ALA A 607 -5.61 4.94 18.99
N MET A 608 -6.36 3.85 19.23
CA MET A 608 -7.23 3.27 18.20
C MET A 608 -8.37 4.20 17.81
N LEU A 609 -8.94 4.93 18.76
CA LEU A 609 -9.97 5.93 18.49
C LEU A 609 -9.38 7.13 17.74
N TRP A 610 -8.23 7.63 18.20
CA TRP A 610 -7.55 8.77 17.55
C TRP A 610 -7.17 8.48 16.10
N ASP A 611 -6.55 7.34 15.86
CA ASP A 611 -6.02 6.98 14.53
C ASP A 611 -7.11 6.95 13.43
N VAL A 612 -8.36 6.74 13.80
CA VAL A 612 -9.50 6.74 12.89
C VAL A 612 -10.27 8.07 12.95
N MET A 613 -10.64 8.51 14.15
CA MET A 613 -11.57 9.64 14.31
C MET A 613 -10.98 10.98 13.90
N GLY A 614 -9.65 11.12 13.88
CA GLY A 614 -8.98 12.30 13.28
C GLY A 614 -9.35 12.49 11.82
N GLY A 615 -9.37 11.43 11.03
CA GLY A 615 -9.74 11.48 9.61
C GLY A 615 -11.25 11.61 9.40
N VAL A 616 -12.07 10.98 10.23
CA VAL A 616 -13.54 11.20 10.21
C VAL A 616 -13.86 12.65 10.51
N ALA A 617 -13.24 13.24 11.53
CA ALA A 617 -13.42 14.65 11.89
C ALA A 617 -13.03 15.59 10.72
N ARG A 618 -11.91 15.32 10.05
CA ARG A 618 -11.52 16.09 8.86
C ARG A 618 -12.53 16.00 7.72
N ARG A 619 -13.04 14.81 7.44
CA ARG A 619 -14.06 14.58 6.41
C ARG A 619 -15.40 15.22 6.80
N SER A 620 -15.77 15.15 8.08
CA SER A 620 -16.94 15.85 8.64
C SER A 620 -16.80 17.37 8.46
N TRP A 621 -15.63 17.94 8.79
CA TRP A 621 -15.38 19.37 8.61
C TRP A 621 -15.43 19.80 7.13
N ALA A 622 -15.06 18.93 6.21
CA ALA A 622 -15.22 19.14 4.78
C ALA A 622 -16.66 18.97 4.27
N ARG A 623 -17.61 18.73 5.17
CA ARG A 623 -19.05 18.56 4.91
C ARG A 623 -19.42 17.25 4.20
N ASN A 624 -18.62 16.20 4.32
CA ASN A 624 -19.01 14.87 3.86
C ASN A 624 -20.18 14.36 4.71
N PRO A 625 -21.35 14.04 4.14
CA PRO A 625 -22.56 13.76 4.92
C PRO A 625 -22.41 12.58 5.89
N HIS A 626 -21.84 11.47 5.45
CA HIS A 626 -21.67 10.28 6.27
C HIS A 626 -20.63 10.48 7.38
N ALA A 627 -19.60 11.31 7.13
CA ALA A 627 -18.63 11.67 8.17
C ALA A 627 -19.23 12.60 9.23
N MET A 628 -20.16 13.49 8.83
CA MET A 628 -20.93 14.30 9.76
C MET A 628 -21.84 13.43 10.64
N GLU A 629 -22.58 12.47 10.04
CA GLU A 629 -23.37 11.49 10.77
C GLU A 629 -22.51 10.74 11.80
N THR A 630 -21.37 10.23 11.36
CA THR A 630 -20.44 9.47 12.21
C THR A 630 -19.87 10.31 13.34
N SER A 631 -19.46 11.55 13.07
CA SER A 631 -18.94 12.48 14.08
C SER A 631 -20.01 12.86 15.11
N GLY A 632 -21.26 13.07 14.69
CA GLY A 632 -22.39 13.34 15.59
C GLY A 632 -22.64 12.17 16.52
N ALA A 633 -22.79 10.96 15.99
CA ALA A 633 -22.99 9.75 16.79
C ALA A 633 -21.83 9.47 17.76
N PHE A 634 -20.59 9.74 17.32
CA PHE A 634 -19.40 9.60 18.16
C PHE A 634 -19.41 10.61 19.32
N ASN A 635 -19.76 11.87 19.08
CA ASN A 635 -19.90 12.88 20.13
C ASN A 635 -20.96 12.50 21.19
N GLU A 636 -22.08 11.90 20.77
CA GLU A 636 -23.14 11.44 21.70
C GLU A 636 -22.65 10.28 22.56
N SER A 637 -21.95 9.31 21.97
CA SER A 637 -21.53 8.08 22.67
C SER A 637 -20.25 8.24 23.49
N HIS A 638 -19.42 9.28 23.24
CA HIS A 638 -18.12 9.51 23.87
C HIS A 638 -17.98 10.93 24.47
N SER A 639 -19.06 11.53 24.92
CA SER A 639 -19.14 12.92 25.36
C SER A 639 -18.21 13.29 26.54
N GLU A 640 -17.80 12.32 27.36
CA GLU A 640 -16.91 12.59 28.50
C GLU A 640 -15.45 12.84 28.09
N GLY A 641 -15.01 12.42 26.91
CA GLY A 641 -13.60 12.50 26.51
C GLY A 641 -13.34 13.14 25.15
N TYR A 642 -14.39 13.32 24.36
CA TYR A 642 -14.27 13.76 22.97
C TYR A 642 -15.32 14.80 22.61
N HIS A 643 -14.91 15.74 21.76
CA HIS A 643 -15.81 16.69 21.12
C HIS A 643 -15.30 17.03 19.72
N ILE A 644 -15.90 16.44 18.70
CA ILE A 644 -15.62 16.75 17.31
C ILE A 644 -16.50 17.93 16.88
N THR A 645 -15.87 18.99 16.37
CA THR A 645 -16.61 20.16 15.89
C THR A 645 -17.46 19.81 14.67
N MET A 646 -18.75 20.14 14.72
CA MET A 646 -19.68 19.91 13.63
C MET A 646 -19.81 21.15 12.75
N PRO A 647 -19.71 21.05 11.40
CA PRO A 647 -19.90 22.18 10.52
C PRO A 647 -21.38 22.54 10.38
N TYR A 648 -21.67 23.82 10.22
CA TYR A 648 -22.95 24.29 9.70
C TYR A 648 -22.94 24.25 8.16
N LEU A 649 -24.05 23.85 7.56
CA LEU A 649 -24.21 23.83 6.12
C LEU A 649 -24.79 25.15 5.64
N ALA A 650 -24.10 25.81 4.73
CA ALA A 650 -24.62 27.01 4.09
C ALA A 650 -25.73 26.65 3.07
N ASP A 651 -26.71 27.55 2.92
CA ASP A 651 -27.75 27.40 1.90
C ASP A 651 -27.17 27.71 0.51
N ASP A 652 -27.29 26.77 -0.42
CA ASP A 652 -26.70 26.88 -1.77
C ASP A 652 -27.34 28.01 -2.58
N GLU A 653 -28.62 28.31 -2.42
CA GLU A 653 -29.31 29.39 -3.14
C GLU A 653 -28.86 30.74 -2.60
N LEU A 654 -28.64 30.87 -1.30
CA LEU A 654 -28.03 32.05 -0.70
C LEU A 654 -26.64 32.31 -1.29
N ILE A 655 -25.79 31.27 -1.37
CA ILE A 655 -24.44 31.39 -1.93
C ILE A 655 -24.48 31.82 -3.41
N LYS A 656 -25.31 31.14 -4.23
CA LYS A 656 -25.49 31.49 -5.66
C LYS A 656 -25.95 32.93 -5.83
N LYS A 657 -26.95 33.37 -5.03
CA LYS A 657 -27.46 34.74 -5.04
C LYS A 657 -26.35 35.76 -4.70
N THR A 658 -25.61 35.50 -3.62
CA THR A 658 -24.52 36.36 -3.15
C THR A 658 -23.42 36.53 -4.21
N ILE A 659 -23.02 35.41 -4.86
CA ILE A 659 -22.04 35.48 -5.96
C ILE A 659 -22.56 36.30 -7.12
N LYS A 660 -23.83 36.09 -7.53
CA LYS A 660 -24.44 36.81 -8.65
C LYS A 660 -24.58 38.32 -8.37
N GLU A 661 -24.79 38.70 -7.12
CA GLU A 661 -24.89 40.13 -6.75
C GLU A 661 -23.52 40.82 -6.63
N ALA A 662 -22.42 40.03 -6.47
CA ALA A 662 -21.05 40.54 -6.36
C ALA A 662 -20.30 40.62 -7.70
N LEU A 663 -20.72 39.86 -8.72
CA LEU A 663 -20.17 39.85 -10.10
C LEU A 663 -21.02 40.70 -11.05
#